data_2c9bc9b6549642096609ba7e1c3e79ba
#
_entry.id   2c9bc9b6549642096609ba7e1c3e79ba
#
_cell.length_a   1.000
_cell.length_b   1.000
_cell.length_c   1.000
_cell.angle_alpha   90.00
_cell.angle_beta   90.00
_cell.angle_gamma   90.00
#
_symmetry.space_group_name_H-M   'P 1'
#
loop_
_entity.id
_entity.type
_entity.pdbx_description
1 polymer ?
#
loop_
_entity_poly.entity_id
_entity_poly.type
_entity_poly.pdbx_seq_one_letter_code
_entity_poly.pdbx_strand_id
1 'polypeptide(L)'
;MFSANFRRPAYLAFYTLFFGVIGPFTALAEEGAAPVQLEPIVVTPGRFTIYDGASAKISLSKQEIERLPLIGNDIMRVGHIFPGVASSDYSTRFSVRGGEKDDISVRLDGMELYNPYHLQDFGGAVSLIGLDLIQNTNLLIGGFPAEYGEKMSGVFDITTRTPNTEKFSANFGLDLINATATLEGPLSKKGSWLLSARRGYVDLILMLIDFDESYKPQYADIYSKLTYQVTPKDTVTLNGLYGWDTNRIRVDDVDNNLDSQYDNSTTWARWRHAFADSHWTDLFVFAGTSSQDRTTGKADFDNRDFRFFGTKAELTANLFDKHTLRSGVTWRWLTAQYQYDVQERQAGVNVYKPILVDIDDKGSEFNLFLQDEWQLHSKLALNVGAHYLYQHYREEGIQQYEIGPRVALAVKPTKNLVLRGAWGIYHQPVHLMGIPVEDGIKTVSRAEQAGHYILGVEYTPIDNFLVRVEGYYNTFDNLVGRLREFGRQNQIFNSPESGDARGIDVFMTHVVSNRLTWTLGYAFGIAEEIANEKKRFRQHDRRHSFAVSSSYQFAPTWHLYLSWRFHTGEPRTPLVHREIRLPDGSIVCDRQFGDIHSARMPAYHSLDFRITKRSPYRRWELSWYFQILNLYNQANLDQYAFSQLRDEKTDAVIGCAIEEEPLLPILPTLGVTVTF
;
A
#
# COMPACT_ATOMS: atom_id res chain seq x y z
N MET A 1 5.22 -17.51 14.81
CA MET A 1 4.53 -18.30 15.83
C MET A 1 3.15 -17.74 16.01
N PHE A 2 2.21 -18.15 15.21
CA PHE A 2 0.79 -17.82 15.37
C PHE A 2 0.00 -19.07 15.03
N SER A 3 0.03 -20.08 15.87
CA SER A 3 -0.99 -21.13 15.82
C SER A 3 -2.10 -20.74 16.79
N ALA A 4 -2.96 -19.80 16.37
CA ALA A 4 -4.22 -19.62 17.04
C ALA A 4 -5.10 -20.83 16.71
N ASN A 5 -5.37 -21.66 17.67
CA ASN A 5 -6.38 -22.70 17.57
C ASN A 5 -7.73 -22.07 17.23
N PHE A 6 -8.07 -21.96 15.97
CA PHE A 6 -9.41 -21.62 15.51
C PHE A 6 -10.38 -22.75 15.90
N ARG A 7 -10.86 -22.74 17.14
CA ARG A 7 -11.96 -23.63 17.56
C ARG A 7 -13.21 -23.26 16.77
N ARG A 8 -13.71 -24.20 15.98
CA ARG A 8 -14.86 -24.12 15.08
C ARG A 8 -16.20 -23.53 15.61
N PRO A 9 -16.44 -23.26 16.93
CA PRO A 9 -17.73 -22.69 17.36
C PRO A 9 -17.87 -21.16 17.18
N ALA A 10 -16.83 -20.38 16.96
CA ALA A 10 -16.93 -18.91 16.86
C ALA A 10 -17.74 -18.42 15.63
N TYR A 11 -17.83 -19.21 14.58
CA TYR A 11 -18.57 -18.83 13.36
C TYR A 11 -20.08 -18.71 13.54
N LEU A 12 -20.67 -19.49 14.47
CA LEU A 12 -22.12 -19.44 14.72
C LEU A 12 -22.55 -18.18 15.53
N ALA A 13 -21.69 -17.69 16.41
CA ALA A 13 -21.95 -16.50 17.21
C ALA A 13 -21.95 -15.22 16.36
N PHE A 14 -21.12 -15.16 15.32
CA PHE A 14 -21.07 -14.03 14.39
C PHE A 14 -22.38 -13.88 13.61
N TYR A 15 -23.01 -14.99 13.21
CA TYR A 15 -24.28 -14.98 12.49
C TYR A 15 -25.45 -14.50 13.36
N THR A 16 -25.43 -14.77 14.66
CA THR A 16 -26.56 -14.43 15.55
C THR A 16 -26.54 -12.97 16.01
N LEU A 17 -25.37 -12.35 16.16
CA LEU A 17 -25.26 -10.94 16.55
C LEU A 17 -25.59 -9.97 15.42
N PHE A 18 -25.28 -10.33 14.16
CA PHE A 18 -25.51 -9.46 13.02
C PHE A 18 -26.97 -9.39 12.55
N PHE A 19 -27.76 -10.47 12.74
CA PHE A 19 -29.19 -10.49 12.38
C PHE A 19 -30.12 -9.91 13.46
N GLY A 20 -29.64 -9.76 14.67
CA GLY A 20 -30.46 -9.26 15.80
C GLY A 20 -30.67 -7.74 15.86
N VAL A 21 -29.89 -6.95 15.07
CA VAL A 21 -29.95 -5.48 15.09
C VAL A 21 -30.79 -4.89 13.96
N ILE A 22 -31.25 -5.70 13.01
CA ILE A 22 -32.15 -5.24 11.93
C ILE A 22 -33.59 -5.40 12.41
N GLY A 23 -33.99 -4.62 13.39
CA GLY A 23 -35.40 -4.32 13.64
C GLY A 23 -35.92 -3.51 12.43
N PRO A 24 -37.23 -3.60 12.10
CA PRO A 24 -37.77 -2.87 10.99
C PRO A 24 -37.72 -1.36 11.28
N PHE A 25 -36.72 -0.67 10.74
CA PHE A 25 -36.79 0.77 10.59
C PHE A 25 -37.88 1.07 9.55
N THR A 26 -39.09 1.19 9.98
CA THR A 26 -40.15 1.85 9.21
C THR A 26 -39.79 3.33 9.12
N ALA A 27 -38.97 3.67 8.15
CA ALA A 27 -38.74 5.06 7.78
C ALA A 27 -40.07 5.63 7.25
N LEU A 28 -40.56 6.65 7.90
CA LEU A 28 -41.59 7.53 7.34
C LEU A 28 -41.04 8.10 6.03
N ALA A 29 -41.43 7.51 4.91
CA ALA A 29 -41.11 8.00 3.59
C ALA A 29 -41.96 9.25 3.34
N GLU A 30 -41.37 10.44 3.43
CA GLU A 30 -41.96 11.63 2.81
C GLU A 30 -41.83 11.51 1.29
N GLU A 31 -42.95 11.30 0.60
CA GLU A 31 -43.05 11.39 -0.83
C GLU A 31 -42.74 12.86 -1.26
N GLY A 32 -41.76 13.04 -2.12
CA GLY A 32 -41.58 14.31 -2.82
C GLY A 32 -40.15 14.82 -3.06
N ALA A 33 -39.11 14.04 -2.93
CA ALA A 33 -37.80 14.48 -3.41
C ALA A 33 -37.63 14.16 -4.91
N ALA A 34 -37.33 15.19 -5.71
CA ALA A 34 -36.92 15.01 -7.11
C ALA A 34 -35.74 14.01 -7.15
N PRO A 35 -35.70 13.08 -8.11
CA PRO A 35 -34.61 12.12 -8.20
C PRO A 35 -33.30 12.90 -8.38
N VAL A 36 -32.42 12.80 -7.40
CA VAL A 36 -31.03 13.23 -7.55
C VAL A 36 -30.47 12.38 -8.69
N GLN A 37 -30.20 12.99 -9.84
CA GLN A 37 -29.43 12.37 -10.89
C GLN A 37 -28.01 12.18 -10.32
N LEU A 38 -27.75 10.97 -9.84
CA LEU A 38 -26.37 10.55 -9.59
C LEU A 38 -25.64 10.69 -10.91
N GLU A 39 -24.57 11.48 -10.95
CA GLU A 39 -23.76 11.63 -12.14
C GLU A 39 -23.42 10.23 -12.66
N PRO A 40 -23.62 9.95 -13.96
CA PRO A 40 -23.28 8.68 -14.53
C PRO A 40 -21.80 8.44 -14.28
N ILE A 41 -21.44 7.20 -13.89
CA ILE A 41 -20.05 6.80 -13.77
C ILE A 41 -19.47 6.87 -15.17
N VAL A 42 -18.86 7.97 -15.49
CA VAL A 42 -18.00 8.04 -16.64
C VAL A 42 -16.65 7.44 -16.19
N VAL A 43 -16.56 6.11 -16.23
CA VAL A 43 -15.25 5.48 -16.44
C VAL A 43 -14.86 5.99 -17.82
N THR A 44 -14.09 7.06 -17.86
CA THR A 44 -13.58 7.60 -19.10
C THR A 44 -12.47 6.65 -19.53
N PRO A 45 -12.70 5.73 -20.51
CA PRO A 45 -11.61 5.01 -21.12
C PRO A 45 -10.75 6.09 -21.75
N GLY A 46 -9.52 6.26 -21.27
CA GLY A 46 -8.62 7.20 -21.88
C GLY A 46 -8.40 8.53 -21.16
N ARG A 47 -8.36 8.56 -19.83
CA ARG A 47 -7.50 9.56 -19.16
C ARG A 47 -6.01 9.31 -19.42
N PHE A 48 -5.72 8.36 -20.31
CA PHE A 48 -4.41 8.21 -20.93
C PHE A 48 -4.32 9.16 -22.11
N THR A 49 -4.17 10.44 -21.83
CA THR A 49 -3.86 11.39 -22.90
C THR A 49 -2.42 11.11 -23.37
N ILE A 50 -2.13 11.38 -24.64
CA ILE A 50 -0.74 11.37 -25.17
C ILE A 50 0.16 12.23 -24.28
N TYR A 51 -0.40 13.25 -23.60
CA TYR A 51 0.28 14.16 -22.68
C TYR A 51 0.65 13.53 -21.31
N ASP A 52 0.03 12.46 -20.89
CA ASP A 52 0.41 11.74 -19.66
C ASP A 52 1.62 10.81 -19.92
N GLY A 53 2.36 11.16 -20.90
CA GLY A 53 3.72 10.86 -21.32
C GLY A 53 4.13 9.44 -21.20
N ALA A 54 4.19 8.61 -20.41
CA ALA A 54 5.18 7.56 -20.41
C ALA A 54 4.71 6.21 -19.93
N SER A 55 4.05 6.12 -18.86
CA SER A 55 3.93 4.84 -18.21
C SER A 55 2.49 4.41 -18.06
N ALA A 56 2.31 3.16 -17.73
CA ALA A 56 1.06 2.60 -17.30
C ALA A 56 0.57 3.36 -16.06
N LYS A 57 -0.24 4.38 -16.26
CA LYS A 57 -0.94 5.09 -15.21
C LYS A 57 -2.36 4.56 -15.12
N ILE A 58 -2.75 4.10 -13.95
CA ILE A 58 -4.11 3.68 -13.68
C ILE A 58 -4.70 4.69 -12.69
N SER A 59 -5.76 5.37 -13.12
CA SER A 59 -6.43 6.37 -12.30
C SER A 59 -7.77 5.84 -11.82
N LEU A 60 -8.05 6.00 -10.54
CA LEU A 60 -9.35 5.68 -9.93
C LEU A 60 -9.91 6.89 -9.20
N SER A 61 -11.15 7.20 -9.48
CA SER A 61 -11.92 8.19 -8.73
C SER A 61 -12.39 7.61 -7.39
N LYS A 62 -12.73 8.50 -6.43
CA LYS A 62 -13.34 8.10 -5.16
C LYS A 62 -14.55 7.18 -5.37
N GLN A 63 -15.44 7.52 -6.30
CA GLN A 63 -16.66 6.75 -6.57
C GLN A 63 -16.39 5.34 -7.07
N GLU A 64 -15.34 5.14 -7.85
CA GLU A 64 -14.92 3.81 -8.31
C GLU A 64 -14.38 2.99 -7.14
N ILE A 65 -13.57 3.60 -6.26
CA ILE A 65 -12.98 2.92 -5.11
C ILE A 65 -14.03 2.53 -4.08
N GLU A 66 -15.01 3.41 -3.78
CA GLU A 66 -16.11 3.14 -2.84
C GLU A 66 -16.95 1.90 -3.19
N ARG A 67 -16.92 1.47 -4.43
CA ARG A 67 -17.66 0.30 -4.91
C ARG A 67 -16.90 -1.00 -4.75
N LEU A 68 -15.57 -0.93 -4.62
CA LEU A 68 -14.73 -2.11 -4.47
C LEU A 68 -14.98 -2.80 -3.12
N PRO A 69 -14.98 -4.13 -3.07
CA PRO A 69 -15.08 -4.87 -1.80
C PRO A 69 -13.72 -4.86 -1.09
N LEU A 70 -13.44 -3.80 -0.35
CA LEU A 70 -12.19 -3.59 0.36
C LEU A 70 -12.41 -3.69 1.86
N ILE A 71 -11.53 -4.37 2.60
CA ILE A 71 -11.54 -4.42 4.05
C ILE A 71 -11.28 -3.02 4.59
N GLY A 72 -12.16 -2.54 5.49
CA GLY A 72 -12.04 -1.22 6.11
C GLY A 72 -12.07 -0.05 5.13
N ASN A 73 -12.57 -0.24 3.91
CA ASN A 73 -12.53 0.74 2.83
C ASN A 73 -11.13 1.34 2.62
N ASP A 74 -10.09 0.53 2.76
CA ASP A 74 -8.71 0.99 2.69
C ASP A 74 -8.24 1.22 1.25
N ILE A 75 -7.77 2.45 0.97
CA ILE A 75 -7.36 2.88 -0.36
C ILE A 75 -6.16 2.11 -0.93
N MET A 76 -5.22 1.68 -0.08
CA MET A 76 -4.03 0.98 -0.55
C MET A 76 -4.36 -0.42 -1.08
N ARG A 77 -5.50 -0.99 -0.68
CA ARG A 77 -5.97 -2.30 -1.15
C ARG A 77 -6.49 -2.29 -2.60
N VAL A 78 -6.63 -1.13 -3.23
CA VAL A 78 -7.03 -1.06 -4.66
C VAL A 78 -6.01 -1.71 -5.59
N GLY A 79 -4.75 -1.85 -5.16
CA GLY A 79 -3.72 -2.58 -5.91
C GLY A 79 -4.13 -4.00 -6.29
N HIS A 80 -5.01 -4.64 -5.50
CA HIS A 80 -5.45 -6.04 -5.70
C HIS A 80 -6.13 -6.31 -7.05
N ILE A 81 -6.66 -5.30 -7.72
CA ILE A 81 -7.39 -5.47 -9.00
C ILE A 81 -6.52 -5.22 -10.23
N PHE A 82 -5.26 -4.80 -10.06
CA PHE A 82 -4.41 -4.41 -11.17
C PHE A 82 -3.42 -5.51 -11.56
N PRO A 83 -3.18 -5.69 -12.88
CA PRO A 83 -2.14 -6.62 -13.34
C PRO A 83 -0.75 -6.13 -12.92
N GLY A 84 0.17 -7.07 -12.71
CA GLY A 84 1.54 -6.78 -12.31
C GLY A 84 1.70 -6.35 -10.84
N VAL A 85 0.62 -6.32 -10.05
CA VAL A 85 0.63 -6.03 -8.62
C VAL A 85 0.49 -7.31 -7.81
N ALA A 86 1.41 -7.52 -6.87
CA ALA A 86 1.33 -8.62 -5.90
C ALA A 86 0.99 -8.05 -4.51
N SER A 87 -0.10 -8.50 -3.95
CA SER A 87 -0.67 -8.04 -2.68
C SER A 87 -1.18 -9.23 -1.85
N SER A 88 -1.37 -9.03 -0.55
CA SER A 88 -1.91 -10.02 0.40
C SER A 88 -3.22 -9.53 0.99
N ASP A 89 -4.08 -10.44 1.44
CA ASP A 89 -5.34 -10.09 2.10
C ASP A 89 -5.13 -9.44 3.49
N TYR A 90 -4.01 -9.70 4.16
CA TYR A 90 -3.71 -9.10 5.45
C TYR A 90 -3.06 -7.72 5.35
N SER A 91 -2.19 -7.50 4.37
CA SER A 91 -1.39 -6.27 4.25
C SER A 91 -1.99 -5.30 3.24
N THR A 92 -1.88 -4.01 3.52
CA THR A 92 -2.16 -2.94 2.54
C THR A 92 -0.95 -2.63 1.66
N ARG A 93 0.21 -3.15 2.02
CA ARG A 93 1.44 -3.04 1.23
C ARG A 93 1.39 -4.01 0.07
N PHE A 94 1.84 -3.57 -1.08
CA PHE A 94 1.89 -4.38 -2.30
C PHE A 94 3.23 -4.19 -3.01
N SER A 95 3.58 -5.11 -3.88
CA SER A 95 4.73 -5.02 -4.76
C SER A 95 4.30 -4.92 -6.23
N VAL A 96 5.20 -4.43 -7.08
CA VAL A 96 4.91 -4.19 -8.50
C VAL A 96 6.01 -4.82 -9.35
N ARG A 97 5.63 -5.64 -10.35
CA ARG A 97 6.53 -6.22 -11.36
C ARG A 97 7.81 -6.80 -10.78
N GLY A 98 7.69 -7.60 -9.71
CA GLY A 98 8.80 -8.30 -9.07
C GLY A 98 9.70 -7.43 -8.17
N GLY A 99 9.35 -6.16 -7.94
CA GLY A 99 9.97 -5.33 -6.90
C GLY A 99 9.50 -5.71 -5.49
N GLU A 100 10.12 -5.10 -4.49
CA GLU A 100 9.73 -5.26 -3.09
C GLU A 100 8.58 -4.30 -2.71
N LYS A 101 7.94 -4.55 -1.57
CA LYS A 101 6.85 -3.68 -1.07
C LYS A 101 7.33 -2.28 -0.73
N ASP A 102 8.61 -2.12 -0.37
CA ASP A 102 9.24 -0.84 -0.04
C ASP A 102 9.73 -0.06 -1.26
N ASP A 103 9.68 -0.65 -2.44
CA ASP A 103 10.09 -0.02 -3.70
C ASP A 103 9.01 0.89 -4.30
N ILE A 104 7.92 1.14 -3.56
CA ILE A 104 6.78 1.95 -4.00
C ILE A 104 6.75 3.26 -3.21
N SER A 105 6.69 4.39 -3.93
CA SER A 105 6.42 5.69 -3.34
C SER A 105 4.93 5.84 -3.07
N VAL A 106 4.57 6.18 -1.84
CA VAL A 106 3.21 6.60 -1.48
C VAL A 106 3.21 8.10 -1.29
N ARG A 107 2.43 8.81 -2.07
CA ARG A 107 2.37 10.28 -2.06
C ARG A 107 0.96 10.77 -1.76
N LEU A 108 0.87 11.83 -0.97
CA LEU A 108 -0.37 12.51 -0.64
C LEU A 108 -0.26 14.01 -0.94
N ASP A 109 -1.08 14.50 -1.88
CA ASP A 109 -1.06 15.91 -2.34
C ASP A 109 0.36 16.42 -2.70
N GLY A 110 1.17 15.55 -3.31
CA GLY A 110 2.54 15.85 -3.74
C GLY A 110 3.63 15.62 -2.68
N MET A 111 3.27 15.28 -1.42
CA MET A 111 4.22 14.90 -0.38
C MET A 111 4.40 13.39 -0.32
N GLU A 112 5.64 12.94 -0.26
CA GLU A 112 5.98 11.55 0.00
C GLU A 112 5.79 11.24 1.48
N LEU A 113 5.13 10.09 1.76
CA LEU A 113 4.91 9.59 3.11
C LEU A 113 5.89 8.44 3.37
N TYR A 114 6.69 8.54 4.44
CA TYR A 114 7.70 7.52 4.75
C TYR A 114 7.11 6.21 5.26
N ASN A 115 6.13 6.27 6.13
CA ASN A 115 5.51 5.09 6.74
C ASN A 115 3.99 5.27 6.87
N PRO A 116 3.24 5.17 5.78
CA PRO A 116 1.81 5.46 5.77
C PRO A 116 0.94 4.27 6.22
N TYR A 117 1.37 3.51 7.22
CA TYR A 117 0.72 2.26 7.63
C TYR A 117 0.50 2.17 9.13
N HIS A 118 -0.65 1.64 9.51
CA HIS A 118 -0.97 1.16 10.85
C HIS A 118 -0.73 -0.35 10.99
N LEU A 119 -0.66 -0.82 12.23
CA LEU A 119 -0.55 -2.23 12.60
C LEU A 119 0.64 -2.90 11.91
N GLN A 120 1.82 -2.32 12.09
CA GLN A 120 3.05 -2.77 11.44
C GLN A 120 3.46 -4.19 11.87
N ASP A 121 3.18 -4.60 13.11
CA ASP A 121 3.37 -5.97 13.59
C ASP A 121 2.53 -7.00 12.82
N PHE A 122 1.47 -6.54 12.14
CA PHE A 122 0.62 -7.33 11.24
C PHE A 122 0.87 -7.01 9.76
N GLY A 123 2.08 -6.61 9.42
CA GLY A 123 2.50 -6.35 8.03
C GLY A 123 1.91 -5.08 7.41
N GLY A 124 1.51 -4.09 8.21
CA GLY A 124 0.85 -2.88 7.72
C GLY A 124 -0.58 -3.17 7.25
N ALA A 125 -1.41 -3.68 8.15
CA ALA A 125 -2.76 -4.16 7.82
C ALA A 125 -3.73 -3.06 7.40
N VAL A 126 -3.49 -1.80 7.78
CA VAL A 126 -4.33 -0.65 7.47
C VAL A 126 -3.46 0.54 7.08
N SER A 127 -3.86 1.33 6.09
CA SER A 127 -3.16 2.56 5.72
C SER A 127 -3.56 3.74 6.62
N LEU A 128 -2.70 4.77 6.72
CA LEU A 128 -3.00 6.04 7.41
C LEU A 128 -4.01 6.93 6.64
N ILE A 129 -4.45 6.53 5.44
CA ILE A 129 -5.22 7.38 4.55
C ILE A 129 -6.64 6.84 4.43
N GLY A 130 -7.60 7.58 4.99
CA GLY A 130 -9.02 7.24 4.90
C GLY A 130 -9.61 7.54 3.51
N LEU A 131 -10.50 6.66 3.03
CA LEU A 131 -11.17 6.81 1.73
C LEU A 131 -11.97 8.12 1.62
N ASP A 132 -12.51 8.62 2.74
CA ASP A 132 -13.29 9.87 2.77
C ASP A 132 -12.51 11.12 2.33
N LEU A 133 -11.18 11.06 2.45
CA LEU A 133 -10.27 12.15 2.07
C LEU A 133 -10.05 12.23 0.57
N ILE A 134 -10.25 11.14 -0.17
CA ILE A 134 -9.74 10.96 -1.52
C ILE A 134 -10.61 11.66 -2.56
N GLN A 135 -9.96 12.31 -3.52
CA GLN A 135 -10.56 12.74 -4.77
C GLN A 135 -10.26 11.73 -5.88
N ASN A 136 -9.00 11.39 -6.06
CA ASN A 136 -8.53 10.40 -7.02
C ASN A 136 -7.20 9.79 -6.58
N THR A 137 -6.87 8.66 -7.18
CA THR A 137 -5.57 8.01 -7.02
C THR A 137 -4.99 7.64 -8.37
N ASN A 138 -3.66 7.66 -8.45
CA ASN A 138 -2.93 7.24 -9.62
C ASN A 138 -1.90 6.19 -9.19
N LEU A 139 -1.94 5.04 -9.84
CA LEU A 139 -0.89 4.03 -9.72
C LEU A 139 -0.07 4.01 -10.99
N LEU A 140 1.24 4.28 -10.87
CA LEU A 140 2.21 4.18 -11.94
C LEU A 140 3.02 2.90 -11.73
N ILE A 141 3.05 2.04 -12.75
CA ILE A 141 3.64 0.70 -12.72
C ILE A 141 4.89 0.70 -13.59
N GLY A 142 6.02 1.20 -13.07
CA GLY A 142 7.27 1.34 -13.81
C GLY A 142 7.27 2.43 -14.90
N GLY A 143 8.42 2.76 -15.45
CA GLY A 143 8.56 3.75 -16.52
C GLY A 143 8.10 5.17 -16.14
N PHE A 144 7.99 5.51 -14.87
CA PHE A 144 7.46 6.80 -14.43
C PHE A 144 8.43 7.96 -14.68
N PRO A 145 7.91 9.21 -14.89
CA PRO A 145 8.70 10.37 -15.26
C PRO A 145 9.63 10.85 -14.15
N ALA A 146 10.55 11.78 -14.48
CA ALA A 146 11.64 12.20 -13.60
C ALA A 146 11.19 12.93 -12.32
N GLU A 147 10.00 13.48 -12.30
CA GLU A 147 9.39 14.08 -11.10
C GLU A 147 9.16 13.10 -9.95
N TYR A 148 9.12 11.80 -10.24
CA TYR A 148 9.01 10.73 -9.25
C TYR A 148 10.38 10.09 -9.06
N GLY A 149 11.09 10.50 -8.02
CA GLY A 149 12.40 9.95 -7.63
C GLY A 149 12.30 8.92 -6.51
N GLU A 150 13.47 8.43 -6.08
CA GLU A 150 13.71 7.76 -4.80
C GLU A 150 13.02 6.40 -4.62
N LYS A 151 12.40 5.83 -5.67
CA LYS A 151 11.77 4.51 -5.66
C LYS A 151 12.00 3.77 -6.97
N MET A 152 12.01 2.44 -6.90
CA MET A 152 12.41 1.58 -8.01
C MET A 152 11.25 0.98 -8.78
N SER A 153 10.11 0.68 -8.15
CA SER A 153 9.11 -0.18 -8.80
C SER A 153 7.83 0.55 -9.19
N GLY A 154 7.35 1.48 -8.37
CA GLY A 154 6.08 2.14 -8.64
C GLY A 154 5.83 3.39 -7.81
N VAL A 155 4.76 4.10 -8.17
CA VAL A 155 4.29 5.29 -7.45
C VAL A 155 2.79 5.19 -7.24
N PHE A 156 2.35 5.32 -6.01
CA PHE A 156 0.94 5.45 -5.63
C PHE A 156 0.68 6.89 -5.19
N ASP A 157 0.17 7.70 -6.12
CA ASP A 157 -0.03 9.13 -5.94
C ASP A 157 -1.51 9.41 -5.65
N ILE A 158 -1.76 9.97 -4.48
CA ILE A 158 -3.09 10.20 -3.92
C ILE A 158 -3.35 11.71 -3.88
N THR A 159 -4.47 12.13 -4.43
CA THR A 159 -4.95 13.50 -4.33
C THR A 159 -6.15 13.55 -3.40
N THR A 160 -6.08 14.37 -2.36
CA THR A 160 -7.21 14.59 -1.47
C THR A 160 -8.19 15.59 -2.08
N ARG A 161 -9.45 15.47 -1.68
CA ARG A 161 -10.51 16.37 -2.17
C ARG A 161 -10.33 17.79 -1.65
N THR A 162 -10.83 18.74 -2.41
CA THR A 162 -10.93 20.12 -1.95
C THR A 162 -12.06 20.21 -0.92
N PRO A 163 -11.82 20.83 0.25
CA PRO A 163 -12.88 21.02 1.25
C PRO A 163 -14.01 21.88 0.71
N ASN A 164 -15.23 21.68 1.22
CA ASN A 164 -16.42 22.41 0.79
C ASN A 164 -16.27 23.91 1.07
N THR A 165 -16.49 24.72 0.03
CA THR A 165 -16.37 26.18 0.10
C THR A 165 -17.69 26.89 0.30
N GLU A 166 -18.83 26.19 0.17
CA GLU A 166 -20.17 26.80 0.16
C GLU A 166 -20.90 26.62 1.49
N LYS A 167 -20.83 25.41 2.06
CA LYS A 167 -21.55 25.07 3.28
C LYS A 167 -20.75 24.12 4.17
N PHE A 168 -21.11 24.09 5.44
CA PHE A 168 -20.65 23.05 6.34
C PHE A 168 -21.20 21.68 5.90
N SER A 169 -20.34 20.66 5.92
CA SER A 169 -20.69 19.27 5.66
C SER A 169 -20.05 18.37 6.68
N ALA A 170 -20.74 17.32 7.06
CA ALA A 170 -20.26 16.31 8.01
C ALA A 170 -20.53 14.92 7.43
N ASN A 171 -19.55 14.04 7.52
CA ASN A 171 -19.65 12.65 7.11
C ASN A 171 -19.25 11.76 8.29
N PHE A 172 -20.12 10.81 8.66
CA PHE A 172 -19.86 9.82 9.71
C PHE A 172 -20.00 8.44 9.12
N GLY A 173 -18.94 7.64 9.24
CA GLY A 173 -18.87 6.28 8.75
C GLY A 173 -18.63 5.28 9.87
N LEU A 174 -19.21 4.10 9.72
CA LEU A 174 -18.97 2.94 10.55
C LEU A 174 -18.88 1.71 9.66
N ASP A 175 -17.81 0.97 9.77
CA ASP A 175 -17.63 -0.29 9.04
C ASP A 175 -17.13 -1.40 9.98
N LEU A 176 -16.69 -2.54 9.46
CA LEU A 176 -16.28 -3.67 10.28
C LEU A 176 -15.17 -3.33 11.28
N ILE A 177 -14.20 -2.51 10.89
CA ILE A 177 -12.98 -2.27 11.68
C ILE A 177 -12.77 -0.82 12.06
N ASN A 178 -13.52 0.13 11.45
CA ASN A 178 -13.32 1.57 11.62
C ASN A 178 -14.59 2.33 11.97
N ALA A 179 -14.43 3.37 12.79
CA ALA A 179 -15.34 4.51 12.88
C ALA A 179 -14.62 5.74 12.30
N THR A 180 -15.30 6.48 11.45
CA THR A 180 -14.77 7.68 10.78
C THR A 180 -15.68 8.88 11.00
N ALA A 181 -15.08 10.07 11.14
CA ALA A 181 -15.77 11.33 11.17
C ALA A 181 -15.01 12.36 10.34
N THR A 182 -15.65 12.92 9.33
CA THR A 182 -15.04 13.96 8.48
C THR A 182 -15.93 15.18 8.49
N LEU A 183 -15.35 16.31 8.90
CA LEU A 183 -15.99 17.60 8.98
C LEU A 183 -15.32 18.56 8.02
N GLU A 184 -16.07 19.38 7.33
CA GLU A 184 -15.52 20.37 6.42
C GLU A 184 -16.46 21.57 6.24
N GLY A 185 -15.91 22.67 5.76
CA GLY A 185 -16.71 23.83 5.47
C GLY A 185 -15.90 25.06 5.09
N PRO A 186 -16.59 26.16 4.76
CA PRO A 186 -15.95 27.43 4.49
C PRO A 186 -15.31 28.02 5.76
N LEU A 187 -14.09 28.53 5.63
CA LEU A 187 -13.48 29.41 6.62
C LEU A 187 -13.84 30.85 6.34
N SER A 188 -13.95 31.19 5.05
CA SER A 188 -14.35 32.50 4.52
C SER A 188 -14.75 32.34 3.05
N LYS A 189 -15.05 33.44 2.36
CA LYS A 189 -15.24 33.41 0.90
C LYS A 189 -14.01 32.95 0.10
N LYS A 190 -12.83 32.96 0.72
CA LYS A 190 -11.54 32.62 0.09
C LYS A 190 -10.88 31.39 0.66
N GLY A 191 -11.47 30.75 1.65
CA GLY A 191 -10.84 29.62 2.31
C GLY A 191 -11.83 28.57 2.79
N SER A 192 -11.34 27.34 2.88
CA SER A 192 -12.08 26.19 3.37
C SER A 192 -11.18 25.28 4.18
N TRP A 193 -11.80 24.47 5.04
CA TRP A 193 -11.10 23.54 5.91
C TRP A 193 -11.76 22.16 5.91
N LEU A 194 -10.98 21.16 6.19
CA LEU A 194 -11.38 19.77 6.37
C LEU A 194 -10.62 19.18 7.55
N LEU A 195 -11.34 18.46 8.40
CA LEU A 195 -10.79 17.65 9.50
C LEU A 195 -11.41 16.27 9.40
N SER A 196 -10.58 15.24 9.36
CA SER A 196 -11.02 13.85 9.39
C SER A 196 -10.32 13.12 10.53
N ALA A 197 -11.08 12.30 11.24
CA ALA A 197 -10.58 11.44 12.29
C ALA A 197 -11.12 10.02 12.08
N ARG A 198 -10.25 9.03 12.29
CA ARG A 198 -10.60 7.62 12.22
C ARG A 198 -10.08 6.89 13.45
N ARG A 199 -10.89 5.99 14.00
CA ARG A 199 -10.54 5.08 15.10
C ARG A 199 -10.80 3.65 14.65
N GLY A 200 -9.76 2.82 14.64
CA GLY A 200 -9.90 1.38 14.49
C GLY A 200 -10.30 0.73 15.83
N TYR A 201 -11.23 -0.21 15.78
CA TYR A 201 -11.73 -0.91 16.97
C TYR A 201 -11.69 -2.44 16.83
N VAL A 202 -10.62 -2.92 16.19
CA VAL A 202 -10.37 -4.36 16.05
C VAL A 202 -10.31 -5.05 17.40
N ASP A 203 -9.75 -4.39 18.42
CA ASP A 203 -9.74 -4.83 19.81
C ASP A 203 -11.15 -5.08 20.37
N LEU A 204 -12.11 -4.21 20.06
CA LEU A 204 -13.51 -4.38 20.51
C LEU A 204 -14.20 -5.54 19.77
N ILE A 205 -13.92 -5.72 18.49
CA ILE A 205 -14.47 -6.84 17.72
C ILE A 205 -13.96 -8.17 18.27
N LEU A 206 -12.65 -8.28 18.49
CA LEU A 206 -12.04 -9.49 19.07
C LEU A 206 -12.63 -9.82 20.43
N MET A 207 -12.85 -8.82 21.29
CA MET A 207 -13.49 -8.99 22.59
C MET A 207 -14.96 -9.45 22.46
N LEU A 208 -15.73 -8.90 21.51
CA LEU A 208 -17.15 -9.25 21.33
C LEU A 208 -17.38 -10.68 20.84
N ILE A 209 -16.44 -11.23 20.08
CA ILE A 209 -16.51 -12.61 19.58
C ILE A 209 -15.82 -13.62 20.48
N ASP A 210 -15.48 -13.20 21.73
CA ASP A 210 -14.76 -14.02 22.70
C ASP A 210 -13.49 -14.65 22.10
N PHE A 211 -12.87 -13.89 21.17
CA PHE A 211 -11.57 -14.24 20.62
C PHE A 211 -10.52 -14.03 21.70
N ASP A 212 -9.49 -14.82 21.67
CA ASP A 212 -8.39 -14.81 22.64
C ASP A 212 -8.03 -13.38 23.11
N GLU A 213 -8.22 -13.07 24.40
CA GLU A 213 -7.90 -11.77 25.00
C GLU A 213 -6.43 -11.38 24.89
N SER A 214 -5.61 -12.28 24.37
CA SER A 214 -4.18 -12.11 24.13
C SER A 214 -3.86 -11.02 23.11
N TYR A 215 -4.79 -10.65 22.21
CA TYR A 215 -4.56 -9.72 21.11
C TYR A 215 -5.36 -8.43 21.29
N LYS A 216 -4.70 -7.27 21.41
CA LYS A 216 -5.34 -5.96 21.57
C LYS A 216 -4.77 -4.90 20.62
N PRO A 217 -4.97 -5.04 19.29
CA PRO A 217 -4.54 -4.05 18.33
C PRO A 217 -5.48 -2.84 18.33
N GLN A 218 -4.91 -1.63 18.42
CA GLN A 218 -5.64 -0.37 18.37
C GLN A 218 -4.92 0.60 17.46
N TYR A 219 -5.66 1.41 16.71
CA TYR A 219 -5.10 2.48 15.92
C TYR A 219 -6.06 3.65 15.78
N ALA A 220 -5.50 4.83 15.54
CA ALA A 220 -6.26 6.01 15.16
C ALA A 220 -5.43 6.92 14.27
N ASP A 221 -6.10 7.69 13.43
CA ASP A 221 -5.48 8.74 12.64
C ASP A 221 -6.34 10.00 12.56
N ILE A 222 -5.66 11.11 12.31
CA ILE A 222 -6.26 12.42 12.11
C ILE A 222 -5.60 13.06 10.88
N TYR A 223 -6.41 13.55 9.96
CA TYR A 223 -5.97 14.37 8.85
C TYR A 223 -6.65 15.72 8.88
N SER A 224 -5.89 16.78 8.66
CA SER A 224 -6.39 18.15 8.54
C SER A 224 -5.91 18.82 7.27
N LYS A 225 -6.77 19.60 6.63
CA LYS A 225 -6.44 20.41 5.45
C LYS A 225 -7.09 21.78 5.55
N LEU A 226 -6.29 22.81 5.37
CA LEU A 226 -6.75 24.20 5.28
C LEU A 226 -6.29 24.77 3.95
N THR A 227 -7.21 25.26 3.14
CA THR A 227 -6.89 25.89 1.85
C THR A 227 -7.37 27.34 1.88
N TYR A 228 -6.51 28.27 1.49
CA TYR A 228 -6.81 29.68 1.47
C TYR A 228 -6.26 30.36 0.21
N GLN A 229 -7.14 31.02 -0.54
CA GLN A 229 -6.78 31.83 -1.71
C GLN A 229 -6.40 33.26 -1.26
N VAL A 230 -5.10 33.51 -1.12
CA VAL A 230 -4.57 34.80 -0.68
C VAL A 230 -4.84 35.87 -1.72
N THR A 231 -4.50 35.59 -2.99
CA THR A 231 -4.81 36.39 -4.17
C THR A 231 -5.41 35.48 -5.27
N PRO A 232 -5.94 36.02 -6.36
CA PRO A 232 -6.36 35.17 -7.49
C PRO A 232 -5.27 34.26 -8.06
N LYS A 233 -4.00 34.60 -7.83
CA LYS A 233 -2.81 33.86 -8.29
C LYS A 233 -2.15 33.02 -7.20
N ASP A 234 -2.45 33.28 -5.93
CA ASP A 234 -1.76 32.68 -4.79
C ASP A 234 -2.72 31.83 -3.94
N THR A 235 -2.41 30.57 -3.80
CA THR A 235 -3.13 29.65 -2.92
C THR A 235 -2.16 29.03 -1.92
N VAL A 236 -2.52 29.09 -0.65
CA VAL A 236 -1.80 28.42 0.44
C VAL A 236 -2.64 27.26 0.95
N THR A 237 -2.01 26.08 1.08
CA THR A 237 -2.63 24.92 1.67
C THR A 237 -1.76 24.41 2.82
N LEU A 238 -2.38 24.21 3.98
CA LEU A 238 -1.73 23.58 5.15
C LEU A 238 -2.35 22.22 5.35
N ASN A 239 -1.52 21.20 5.55
CA ASN A 239 -1.94 19.84 5.77
C ASN A 239 -1.23 19.26 6.98
N GLY A 240 -1.92 18.38 7.71
CA GLY A 240 -1.37 17.59 8.79
C GLY A 240 -1.96 16.21 8.79
N LEU A 241 -1.10 15.21 8.89
CA LEU A 241 -1.45 13.80 9.05
C LEU A 241 -0.76 13.29 10.31
N TYR A 242 -1.52 12.68 11.20
CA TYR A 242 -1.01 12.02 12.39
C TYR A 242 -1.70 10.68 12.57
N GLY A 243 -0.94 9.65 12.85
CA GLY A 243 -1.43 8.32 13.15
C GLY A 243 -0.66 7.69 14.28
N TRP A 244 -1.37 6.97 15.14
CA TRP A 244 -0.76 6.15 16.16
C TRP A 244 -1.43 4.77 16.23
N ASP A 245 -0.65 3.77 16.59
CA ASP A 245 -1.14 2.44 16.89
C ASP A 245 -0.41 1.84 18.10
N THR A 246 -1.15 1.03 18.83
CA THR A 246 -0.59 0.21 19.90
C THR A 246 -1.03 -1.22 19.69
N ASN A 247 -0.14 -2.12 20.02
CA ASN A 247 -0.44 -3.53 19.96
C ASN A 247 0.07 -4.23 21.21
N ARG A 248 -0.78 -5.05 21.79
CA ARG A 248 -0.44 -5.88 22.93
C ARG A 248 -0.78 -7.32 22.61
N ILE A 249 0.24 -8.17 22.58
CA ILE A 249 0.09 -9.60 22.38
C ILE A 249 0.56 -10.30 23.63
N ARG A 250 -0.28 -11.20 24.17
CA ARG A 250 0.05 -12.07 25.30
C ARG A 250 -0.07 -13.50 24.85
N VAL A 251 0.95 -14.28 25.12
CA VAL A 251 1.00 -15.72 24.83
C VAL A 251 1.46 -16.47 26.07
N ASP A 252 1.20 -17.77 26.15
CA ASP A 252 1.54 -18.59 27.31
C ASP A 252 3.04 -18.53 27.64
N ASP A 253 3.89 -18.45 26.64
CA ASP A 253 5.31 -18.19 26.83
C ASP A 253 5.56 -16.67 26.97
N VAL A 254 5.79 -16.23 28.19
CA VAL A 254 6.00 -14.81 28.54
C VAL A 254 7.15 -14.17 27.76
N ASP A 255 8.14 -14.96 27.34
CA ASP A 255 9.26 -14.46 26.56
C ASP A 255 8.88 -14.10 25.12
N ASN A 256 7.66 -14.44 24.68
CA ASN A 256 7.10 -14.06 23.39
C ASN A 256 6.01 -12.98 23.48
N ASN A 257 5.74 -12.42 24.67
CA ASN A 257 4.83 -11.30 24.82
C ASN A 257 5.38 -10.10 24.02
N LEU A 258 4.47 -9.37 23.37
CA LEU A 258 4.80 -8.17 22.61
C LEU A 258 3.98 -6.99 23.11
N ASP A 259 4.66 -5.90 23.40
CA ASP A 259 4.08 -4.56 23.53
C ASP A 259 4.73 -3.67 22.49
N SER A 260 3.93 -3.01 21.66
CA SER A 260 4.43 -2.08 20.65
C SER A 260 3.57 -0.82 20.56
N GLN A 261 4.23 0.29 20.29
CA GLN A 261 3.61 1.57 19.96
C GLN A 261 4.32 2.15 18.73
N TYR A 262 3.52 2.71 17.83
CA TYR A 262 3.99 3.40 16.62
C TYR A 262 3.30 4.75 16.52
N ASP A 263 4.08 5.80 16.27
CA ASP A 263 3.59 7.15 16.06
C ASP A 263 4.16 7.70 14.76
N ASN A 264 3.30 8.20 13.87
CA ASN A 264 3.68 8.80 12.61
C ASN A 264 3.04 10.17 12.45
N SER A 265 3.83 11.17 12.11
CA SER A 265 3.32 12.50 11.79
C SER A 265 3.97 13.07 10.54
N THR A 266 3.18 13.77 9.74
CA THR A 266 3.69 14.58 8.62
C THR A 266 2.84 15.83 8.50
N THR A 267 3.49 16.98 8.54
CA THR A 267 2.85 18.28 8.37
C THR A 267 3.53 19.02 7.23
N TRP A 268 2.75 19.63 6.34
CA TRP A 268 3.30 20.42 5.25
C TRP A 268 2.44 21.61 4.89
N ALA A 269 3.11 22.70 4.52
CA ALA A 269 2.54 23.86 3.89
C ALA A 269 2.92 23.87 2.41
N ARG A 270 1.96 24.17 1.55
CA ARG A 270 2.17 24.38 0.12
C ARG A 270 1.70 25.78 -0.26
N TRP A 271 2.55 26.54 -0.88
CA TRP A 271 2.18 27.79 -1.56
C TRP A 271 2.28 27.59 -3.06
N ARG A 272 1.16 27.74 -3.74
CA ARG A 272 1.08 27.75 -5.21
C ARG A 272 0.95 29.18 -5.69
N HIS A 273 1.86 29.60 -6.58
CA HIS A 273 1.77 30.84 -7.32
C HIS A 273 1.57 30.55 -8.81
N ALA A 274 0.46 31.05 -9.38
CA ALA A 274 0.16 30.96 -10.81
C ALA A 274 0.63 32.24 -11.50
N PHE A 275 1.70 32.15 -12.30
CA PHE A 275 2.15 33.27 -13.15
C PHE A 275 1.13 33.52 -14.27
N ALA A 276 0.60 32.43 -14.84
CA ALA A 276 -0.46 32.37 -15.86
C ALA A 276 -1.23 31.06 -15.67
N ASP A 277 -2.32 30.85 -16.40
CA ASP A 277 -3.12 29.62 -16.32
C ASP A 277 -2.33 28.34 -16.61
N SER A 278 -1.26 28.47 -17.40
CA SER A 278 -0.42 27.36 -17.83
C SER A 278 0.99 27.33 -17.19
N HIS A 279 1.28 28.27 -16.27
CA HIS A 279 2.59 28.38 -15.63
C HIS A 279 2.43 28.63 -14.14
N TRP A 280 2.95 27.74 -13.31
CA TRP A 280 2.88 27.89 -11.85
C TRP A 280 4.11 27.32 -11.14
N THR A 281 4.31 27.79 -9.95
CA THR A 281 5.28 27.19 -9.02
C THR A 281 4.58 26.74 -7.75
N ASP A 282 5.05 25.64 -7.20
CA ASP A 282 4.66 25.12 -5.90
C ASP A 282 5.88 25.13 -4.96
N LEU A 283 5.74 25.78 -3.81
CA LEU A 283 6.74 25.75 -2.74
C LEU A 283 6.17 24.98 -1.56
N PHE A 284 6.94 24.03 -1.03
CA PHE A 284 6.58 23.24 0.13
C PHE A 284 7.60 23.46 1.26
N VAL A 285 7.09 23.50 2.48
CA VAL A 285 7.87 23.34 3.71
C VAL A 285 7.19 22.19 4.48
N PHE A 286 7.97 21.24 4.93
CA PHE A 286 7.42 20.05 5.56
C PHE A 286 8.30 19.54 6.70
N ALA A 287 7.66 18.87 7.65
CA ALA A 287 8.32 18.19 8.75
C ALA A 287 7.50 16.97 9.20
N GLY A 288 8.15 16.02 9.82
CA GLY A 288 7.48 14.86 10.37
C GLY A 288 8.37 14.00 11.23
N THR A 289 7.71 13.00 11.85
CA THR A 289 8.35 12.01 12.70
C THR A 289 7.78 10.63 12.42
N SER A 290 8.59 9.60 12.60
CA SER A 290 8.16 8.21 12.67
C SER A 290 8.87 7.58 13.85
N SER A 291 8.13 7.19 14.89
CA SER A 291 8.69 6.56 16.08
C SER A 291 8.10 5.16 16.28
N GLN A 292 8.90 4.30 16.86
CA GLN A 292 8.55 2.93 17.24
C GLN A 292 9.15 2.64 18.60
N ASP A 293 8.30 2.17 19.52
CA ASP A 293 8.70 1.59 20.80
C ASP A 293 8.17 0.16 20.84
N ARG A 294 9.08 -0.82 20.89
CA ARG A 294 8.72 -2.23 20.84
C ARG A 294 9.50 -3.04 21.86
N THR A 295 8.79 -3.75 22.70
CA THR A 295 9.36 -4.67 23.70
C THR A 295 8.83 -6.08 23.45
N THR A 296 9.75 -7.07 23.42
CA THR A 296 9.37 -8.46 23.30
C THR A 296 9.95 -9.26 24.46
N GLY A 297 9.09 -10.04 25.13
CA GLY A 297 9.49 -10.76 26.34
C GLY A 297 9.91 -9.80 27.44
N LYS A 298 11.00 -10.16 28.14
CA LYS A 298 11.50 -9.41 29.31
C LYS A 298 12.69 -8.50 29.00
N ALA A 299 13.37 -8.72 27.90
CA ALA A 299 14.68 -8.12 27.66
C ALA A 299 14.88 -7.55 26.25
N ASP A 300 14.09 -8.00 25.27
CA ASP A 300 14.27 -7.55 23.89
C ASP A 300 13.54 -6.24 23.65
N PHE A 301 14.24 -5.23 23.14
CA PHE A 301 13.62 -3.96 22.77
C PHE A 301 14.13 -3.45 21.41
N ASP A 302 13.27 -2.71 20.71
CA ASP A 302 13.53 -2.09 19.42
C ASP A 302 12.86 -0.71 19.40
N ASN A 303 13.63 0.30 19.80
CA ASN A 303 13.20 1.68 19.90
C ASN A 303 13.81 2.49 18.78
N ARG A 304 12.98 3.16 17.99
CA ARG A 304 13.39 3.96 16.84
C ARG A 304 12.69 5.31 16.84
N ASP A 305 13.47 6.36 16.67
CA ASP A 305 12.98 7.73 16.44
C ASP A 305 13.62 8.26 15.15
N PHE A 306 12.82 8.50 14.15
CA PHE A 306 13.20 9.12 12.89
C PHE A 306 12.47 10.44 12.71
N ARG A 307 13.20 11.50 12.40
CA ARG A 307 12.65 12.83 12.18
C ARG A 307 13.18 13.42 10.89
N PHE A 308 12.35 14.18 10.24
CA PHE A 308 12.71 14.89 9.02
C PHE A 308 12.11 16.28 8.98
N PHE A 309 12.85 17.17 8.32
CA PHE A 309 12.42 18.50 7.95
C PHE A 309 12.92 18.80 6.54
N GLY A 310 12.17 19.55 5.74
CA GLY A 310 12.62 19.87 4.40
C GLY A 310 11.82 20.93 3.69
N THR A 311 12.33 21.28 2.52
CA THR A 311 11.70 22.21 1.58
C THR A 311 11.71 21.61 0.18
N LYS A 312 10.69 21.93 -0.61
CA LYS A 312 10.59 21.50 -1.99
C LYS A 312 10.06 22.64 -2.84
N ALA A 313 10.63 22.84 -4.00
CA ALA A 313 10.15 23.79 -5.00
C ALA A 313 9.94 23.07 -6.33
N GLU A 314 8.80 23.26 -6.96
CA GLU A 314 8.44 22.69 -8.26
C GLU A 314 7.96 23.80 -9.19
N LEU A 315 8.38 23.74 -10.45
CA LEU A 315 7.95 24.62 -11.51
C LEU A 315 7.30 23.80 -12.63
N THR A 316 6.13 24.24 -13.08
CA THR A 316 5.50 23.75 -14.30
C THR A 316 5.30 24.91 -15.25
N ALA A 317 5.78 24.77 -16.50
CA ALA A 317 5.66 25.78 -17.54
C ALA A 317 5.30 25.15 -18.88
N ASN A 318 4.18 25.57 -19.46
CA ASN A 318 3.80 25.19 -20.82
C ASN A 318 4.34 26.23 -21.81
N LEU A 319 5.28 25.81 -22.65
CA LEU A 319 5.99 26.69 -23.56
C LEU A 319 5.60 26.38 -25.01
N PHE A 320 5.22 27.42 -25.75
CA PHE A 320 4.92 27.33 -27.19
C PHE A 320 3.84 26.29 -27.55
N ASP A 321 2.91 25.97 -26.62
CA ASP A 321 1.86 24.96 -26.76
C ASP A 321 2.33 23.54 -27.13
N LYS A 322 3.65 23.29 -27.01
CA LYS A 322 4.29 22.03 -27.39
C LYS A 322 5.15 21.41 -26.31
N HIS A 323 5.62 22.19 -25.36
CA HIS A 323 6.51 21.74 -24.30
C HIS A 323 5.83 21.94 -22.96
N THR A 324 5.77 20.90 -22.16
CA THR A 324 5.44 21.00 -20.74
C THR A 324 6.71 20.73 -19.95
N LEU A 325 7.41 21.80 -19.61
CA LEU A 325 8.61 21.75 -18.79
C LEU A 325 8.20 21.60 -17.33
N ARG A 326 8.75 20.58 -16.65
CA ARG A 326 8.64 20.43 -15.19
C ARG A 326 10.04 20.31 -14.60
N SER A 327 10.27 21.04 -13.52
CA SER A 327 11.51 20.93 -12.76
C SER A 327 11.21 21.05 -11.27
N GLY A 328 12.06 20.47 -10.44
CA GLY A 328 11.90 20.59 -9.02
C GLY A 328 13.17 20.30 -8.27
N VAL A 329 13.27 20.89 -7.08
CA VAL A 329 14.34 20.68 -6.12
C VAL A 329 13.73 20.36 -4.77
N THR A 330 14.30 19.36 -4.09
CA THR A 330 13.93 18.99 -2.72
C THR A 330 15.18 18.91 -1.89
N TRP A 331 15.15 19.54 -0.73
CA TRP A 331 16.16 19.37 0.31
C TRP A 331 15.52 18.84 1.57
N ARG A 332 16.17 17.85 2.20
CA ARG A 332 15.75 17.24 3.46
C ARG A 332 16.91 17.21 4.46
N TRP A 333 16.57 17.43 5.71
CA TRP A 333 17.41 17.13 6.86
C TRP A 333 16.78 15.99 7.64
N LEU A 334 17.56 14.95 7.93
CA LEU A 334 17.12 13.71 8.55
C LEU A 334 17.89 13.46 9.83
N THR A 335 17.22 12.89 10.83
CA THR A 335 17.85 12.38 12.06
C THR A 335 17.27 11.04 12.42
N ALA A 336 18.09 10.12 12.90
CA ALA A 336 17.69 8.80 13.37
C ALA A 336 18.39 8.48 14.70
N GLN A 337 17.60 8.06 15.69
CA GLN A 337 18.07 7.56 16.97
C GLN A 337 17.45 6.20 17.21
N TYR A 338 18.25 5.13 17.12
CA TYR A 338 17.78 3.76 17.24
C TYR A 338 18.53 3.02 18.31
N GLN A 339 17.78 2.30 19.14
CA GLN A 339 18.29 1.37 20.14
C GLN A 339 17.66 0.02 19.90
N TYR A 340 18.45 -0.93 19.48
CA TYR A 340 18.04 -2.30 19.18
C TYR A 340 18.85 -3.25 20.03
N ASP A 341 18.19 -3.98 20.94
CA ASP A 341 18.79 -4.99 21.80
C ASP A 341 17.89 -6.22 21.79
N VAL A 342 18.29 -7.23 21.06
CA VAL A 342 17.53 -8.46 20.92
C VAL A 342 18.45 -9.66 21.15
N GLN A 343 18.01 -10.55 22.03
CA GLN A 343 18.69 -11.79 22.32
C GLN A 343 18.35 -12.82 21.24
N GLU A 344 19.28 -13.09 20.32
CA GLU A 344 19.09 -14.13 19.32
C GLU A 344 19.13 -15.51 19.98
N ARG A 345 18.02 -16.26 19.96
CA ARG A 345 17.95 -17.64 20.45
C ARG A 345 18.18 -18.60 19.29
N GLN A 346 19.34 -19.28 19.29
CA GLN A 346 19.53 -20.40 18.37
C GLN A 346 18.78 -21.63 18.87
N ALA A 347 17.92 -22.20 18.02
CA ALA A 347 17.20 -23.42 18.35
C ALA A 347 18.16 -24.58 18.67
N GLY A 348 17.97 -25.21 19.84
CA GLY A 348 18.71 -26.41 20.24
C GLY A 348 20.04 -26.18 20.95
N VAL A 349 20.51 -24.94 21.05
CA VAL A 349 21.73 -24.61 21.84
C VAL A 349 21.42 -23.30 22.59
N ASN A 350 21.59 -23.29 23.91
CA ASN A 350 21.45 -22.11 24.77
C ASN A 350 22.57 -21.07 24.51
N VAL A 351 22.88 -20.79 23.27
CA VAL A 351 23.83 -19.74 22.90
C VAL A 351 23.04 -18.53 22.43
N TYR A 352 22.95 -17.55 23.30
CA TYR A 352 22.39 -16.23 22.98
C TYR A 352 23.51 -15.38 22.38
N LYS A 353 23.33 -14.96 21.14
CA LYS A 353 24.17 -13.90 20.57
C LYS A 353 23.31 -12.63 20.50
N PRO A 354 23.55 -11.67 21.40
CA PRO A 354 22.79 -10.43 21.35
C PRO A 354 23.15 -9.63 20.09
N ILE A 355 22.13 -9.10 19.42
CA ILE A 355 22.30 -8.08 18.39
C ILE A 355 22.08 -6.74 19.09
N LEU A 356 23.17 -6.01 19.27
CA LEU A 356 23.18 -4.69 19.90
C LEU A 356 23.50 -3.65 18.84
N VAL A 357 22.54 -2.81 18.53
CA VAL A 357 22.70 -1.69 17.60
C VAL A 357 22.25 -0.40 18.29
N ASP A 358 23.13 0.58 18.31
CA ASP A 358 22.87 1.94 18.76
C ASP A 358 23.25 2.87 17.61
N ILE A 359 22.30 3.72 17.17
CA ILE A 359 22.48 4.69 16.09
C ILE A 359 22.03 6.06 16.59
N ASP A 360 22.88 7.07 16.42
CA ASP A 360 22.56 8.49 16.56
C ASP A 360 23.15 9.22 15.36
N ASP A 361 22.50 9.11 14.21
CA ASP A 361 23.00 9.69 12.96
C ASP A 361 22.06 10.77 12.41
N LYS A 362 22.63 11.65 11.60
CA LYS A 362 21.93 12.73 10.91
C LYS A 362 22.56 13.04 9.58
N GLY A 363 21.75 13.50 8.67
CA GLY A 363 22.24 13.84 7.35
C GLY A 363 21.29 14.70 6.55
N SER A 364 21.70 14.96 5.33
CA SER A 364 20.90 15.71 4.38
C SER A 364 20.81 15.00 3.05
N GLU A 365 19.68 15.18 2.41
CA GLU A 365 19.40 14.69 1.07
C GLU A 365 19.02 15.87 0.17
N PHE A 366 19.48 15.81 -1.06
CA PHE A 366 19.18 16.79 -2.08
C PHE A 366 18.76 16.07 -3.37
N ASN A 367 17.57 16.41 -3.86
CA ASN A 367 17.02 15.86 -5.09
C ASN A 367 16.74 16.99 -6.08
N LEU A 368 17.08 16.76 -7.34
CA LEU A 368 16.78 17.65 -8.44
C LEU A 368 16.19 16.83 -9.57
N PHE A 369 15.11 17.30 -10.17
CA PHE A 369 14.63 16.74 -11.42
C PHE A 369 14.39 17.82 -12.48
N LEU A 370 14.55 17.42 -13.73
CA LEU A 370 14.21 18.20 -14.91
C LEU A 370 13.59 17.26 -15.93
N GLN A 371 12.44 17.64 -16.48
CA GLN A 371 11.80 16.88 -17.55
C GLN A 371 11.06 17.82 -18.52
N ASP A 372 10.99 17.40 -19.77
CA ASP A 372 10.20 18.04 -20.82
C ASP A 372 9.29 17.04 -21.50
N GLU A 373 8.00 17.30 -21.49
CA GLU A 373 7.00 16.62 -22.28
C GLU A 373 6.82 17.41 -23.58
N TRP A 374 7.39 16.89 -24.65
CA TRP A 374 7.44 17.53 -25.94
C TRP A 374 6.43 16.92 -26.92
N GLN A 375 5.42 17.69 -27.32
CA GLN A 375 4.49 17.34 -28.40
C GLN A 375 5.13 17.63 -29.76
N LEU A 376 5.95 16.68 -30.25
CA LEU A 376 6.66 16.78 -31.54
C LEU A 376 5.69 16.93 -32.72
N HIS A 377 4.60 16.20 -32.69
CA HIS A 377 3.53 16.18 -33.68
C HIS A 377 2.21 15.82 -33.04
N SER A 378 1.07 16.11 -33.64
CA SER A 378 -0.25 15.71 -33.12
C SER A 378 -0.41 14.21 -32.86
N LYS A 379 0.48 13.39 -33.40
CA LYS A 379 0.54 11.93 -33.25
C LYS A 379 1.81 11.43 -32.55
N LEU A 380 2.68 12.31 -32.06
CA LEU A 380 3.99 11.94 -31.52
C LEU A 380 4.32 12.81 -30.31
N ALA A 381 4.44 12.22 -29.17
CA ALA A 381 4.88 12.86 -27.93
C ALA A 381 6.11 12.16 -27.38
N LEU A 382 7.05 12.95 -26.88
CA LEU A 382 8.30 12.52 -26.27
C LEU A 382 8.37 13.11 -24.86
N ASN A 383 8.69 12.29 -23.85
CA ASN A 383 9.05 12.75 -22.53
C ASN A 383 10.52 12.40 -22.29
N VAL A 384 11.33 13.40 -21.95
CA VAL A 384 12.75 13.23 -21.61
C VAL A 384 13.00 13.93 -20.30
N GLY A 385 13.73 13.28 -19.40
CA GLY A 385 14.07 13.86 -18.13
C GLY A 385 15.22 13.18 -17.44
N ALA A 386 15.68 13.78 -16.35
CA ALA A 386 16.67 13.20 -15.46
C ALA A 386 16.33 13.55 -14.02
N HIS A 387 16.62 12.64 -13.13
CA HIS A 387 16.54 12.81 -11.68
C HIS A 387 17.95 12.70 -11.10
N TYR A 388 18.33 13.66 -10.29
CA TYR A 388 19.59 13.68 -9.55
C TYR A 388 19.31 13.52 -8.07
N LEU A 389 20.03 12.62 -7.42
CA LEU A 389 19.97 12.34 -5.97
C LEU A 389 21.35 12.56 -5.38
N TYR A 390 21.40 13.25 -4.24
CA TYR A 390 22.61 13.39 -3.42
C TYR A 390 22.25 13.12 -1.96
N GLN A 391 23.04 12.26 -1.29
CA GLN A 391 22.92 11.95 0.14
C GLN A 391 24.25 12.18 0.85
N HIS A 392 24.16 12.74 2.05
CA HIS A 392 25.29 12.94 2.94
C HIS A 392 24.88 12.66 4.38
N TYR A 393 25.46 11.62 4.99
CA TYR A 393 25.26 11.25 6.39
C TYR A 393 26.56 11.42 7.18
N ARG A 394 26.43 11.87 8.44
CA ARG A 394 27.56 12.43 9.21
C ARG A 394 28.50 11.35 9.75
N GLU A 395 27.97 10.29 10.37
CA GLU A 395 28.80 9.32 11.07
C GLU A 395 29.63 8.44 10.16
N GLU A 396 29.21 8.27 8.92
CA GLU A 396 29.82 7.33 7.99
C GLU A 396 30.65 7.99 6.90
N GLY A 397 30.59 9.32 6.78
CA GLY A 397 31.25 10.04 5.70
C GLY A 397 30.72 9.61 4.32
N ILE A 398 29.53 9.00 4.27
CA ILE A 398 28.92 8.58 3.03
C ILE A 398 28.48 9.81 2.25
N GLN A 399 29.09 9.98 1.10
CA GLN A 399 28.68 10.91 0.06
C GLN A 399 28.32 10.09 -1.17
N GLN A 400 27.05 10.10 -1.52
CA GLN A 400 26.57 9.38 -2.71
C GLN A 400 25.84 10.37 -3.60
N TYR A 401 26.04 10.22 -4.90
CA TYR A 401 25.25 10.90 -5.90
C TYR A 401 24.86 9.90 -7.00
N GLU A 402 23.60 10.01 -7.47
CA GLU A 402 23.08 9.15 -8.51
C GLU A 402 22.33 9.99 -9.55
N ILE A 403 22.39 9.59 -10.81
CA ILE A 403 21.68 10.24 -11.92
C ILE A 403 20.82 9.22 -12.62
N GLY A 404 19.53 9.45 -12.68
CA GLY A 404 18.54 8.59 -13.33
C GLY A 404 17.96 9.24 -14.59
N PRO A 405 18.55 9.01 -15.79
CA PRO A 405 17.97 9.45 -17.04
C PRO A 405 16.72 8.65 -17.38
N ARG A 406 15.74 9.30 -18.00
CA ARG A 406 14.46 8.69 -18.39
C ARG A 406 14.00 9.22 -19.71
N VAL A 407 13.48 8.34 -20.56
CA VAL A 407 12.89 8.69 -21.85
C VAL A 407 11.65 7.85 -22.08
N ALA A 408 10.59 8.48 -22.56
CA ALA A 408 9.40 7.78 -23.00
C ALA A 408 8.85 8.39 -24.27
N LEU A 409 8.31 7.54 -25.14
CA LEU A 409 7.78 7.89 -26.44
C LEU A 409 6.36 7.35 -26.57
N ALA A 410 5.43 8.17 -27.02
CA ALA A 410 4.09 7.75 -27.40
C ALA A 410 3.81 8.12 -28.86
N VAL A 411 3.38 7.13 -29.64
CA VAL A 411 3.02 7.28 -31.06
C VAL A 411 1.57 6.91 -31.24
N LYS A 412 0.77 7.75 -31.90
CA LYS A 412 -0.65 7.56 -32.19
C LYS A 412 -0.88 7.39 -33.72
N PRO A 413 -0.62 6.20 -34.28
CA PRO A 413 -0.76 5.98 -35.71
C PRO A 413 -2.17 6.25 -36.22
N THR A 414 -3.17 5.81 -35.44
CA THR A 414 -4.60 6.04 -35.70
C THR A 414 -5.28 6.67 -34.50
N LYS A 415 -6.54 7.06 -34.61
CA LYS A 415 -7.33 7.60 -33.50
C LYS A 415 -7.49 6.61 -32.33
N ASN A 416 -7.45 5.33 -32.64
CA ASN A 416 -7.80 4.24 -31.71
C ASN A 416 -6.57 3.42 -31.24
N LEU A 417 -5.37 3.76 -31.71
CA LEU A 417 -4.15 3.00 -31.40
C LEU A 417 -3.07 3.92 -30.89
N VAL A 418 -2.50 3.59 -29.72
CA VAL A 418 -1.33 4.24 -29.16
C VAL A 418 -0.26 3.19 -28.91
N LEU A 419 0.93 3.44 -29.41
CA LEU A 419 2.14 2.65 -29.12
C LEU A 419 3.00 3.45 -28.14
N ARG A 420 3.51 2.79 -27.10
CA ARG A 420 4.35 3.41 -26.06
C ARG A 420 5.66 2.67 -25.91
N GLY A 421 6.71 3.40 -25.64
CA GLY A 421 7.97 2.84 -25.21
C GLY A 421 8.54 3.70 -24.09
N ALA A 422 9.09 3.09 -23.05
CA ALA A 422 9.77 3.79 -21.98
C ALA A 422 11.05 3.07 -21.58
N TRP A 423 12.07 3.88 -21.27
CA TRP A 423 13.33 3.45 -20.70
C TRP A 423 13.76 4.43 -19.61
N GLY A 424 14.35 3.92 -18.53
CA GLY A 424 14.89 4.78 -17.49
C GLY A 424 15.69 4.04 -16.46
N ILE A 425 16.54 4.78 -15.75
CA ILE A 425 17.30 4.36 -14.59
C ILE A 425 16.67 5.02 -13.36
N TYR A 426 16.42 4.22 -12.31
CA TYR A 426 15.75 4.60 -11.09
C TYR A 426 16.64 4.27 -9.91
N HIS A 427 16.77 5.19 -8.96
CA HIS A 427 17.54 4.95 -7.75
C HIS A 427 16.65 5.07 -6.53
N GLN A 428 16.83 4.15 -5.58
CA GLN A 428 16.18 4.17 -4.29
C GLN A 428 17.25 4.33 -3.21
N PRO A 429 17.33 5.49 -2.56
CA PRO A 429 18.25 5.69 -1.46
C PRO A 429 17.84 4.79 -0.28
N VAL A 430 18.81 4.27 0.43
CA VAL A 430 18.57 3.71 1.75
C VAL A 430 18.59 4.88 2.73
N HIS A 431 17.39 5.28 3.16
CA HIS A 431 17.26 6.36 4.16
C HIS A 431 17.70 5.88 5.55
N LEU A 432 18.03 6.81 6.43
CA LEU A 432 18.32 6.49 7.83
C LEU A 432 17.19 5.70 8.50
N MET A 433 15.92 5.90 8.10
CA MET A 433 14.78 5.12 8.59
C MET A 433 14.83 3.64 8.20
N GLY A 434 15.47 3.32 7.07
CA GLY A 434 15.51 1.97 6.49
C GLY A 434 16.75 1.16 6.85
N ILE A 435 17.58 1.61 7.80
CA ILE A 435 18.76 0.83 8.23
C ILE A 435 18.28 -0.50 8.84
N PRO A 436 18.74 -1.65 8.33
CA PRO A 436 18.30 -2.96 8.82
C PRO A 436 19.04 -3.34 10.12
N VAL A 437 18.68 -2.66 11.21
CA VAL A 437 19.29 -2.85 12.55
C VAL A 437 19.09 -4.25 13.09
N GLU A 438 18.05 -4.93 12.67
CA GLU A 438 17.75 -6.31 13.03
C GLU A 438 18.83 -7.29 12.52
N ASP A 439 19.61 -6.83 11.57
CA ASP A 439 20.71 -7.57 10.95
C ASP A 439 22.06 -7.19 11.57
N GLY A 440 22.02 -6.36 12.61
CA GLY A 440 23.24 -5.83 13.24
C GLY A 440 23.91 -4.76 12.37
N ILE A 441 23.25 -4.29 11.30
CA ILE A 441 23.79 -3.26 10.41
C ILE A 441 23.54 -1.89 11.06
N LYS A 442 24.58 -1.07 11.08
CA LYS A 442 24.56 0.29 11.65
C LYS A 442 24.65 1.35 10.58
N THR A 443 24.82 0.97 9.35
CA THR A 443 25.31 1.80 8.26
C THR A 443 24.35 1.83 7.08
N VAL A 444 24.29 2.96 6.40
CA VAL A 444 23.52 3.13 5.17
C VAL A 444 24.30 2.52 4.02
N SER A 445 23.68 1.66 3.23
CA SER A 445 24.28 1.10 2.01
C SER A 445 24.18 2.09 0.83
N ARG A 446 24.86 1.75 -0.26
CA ARG A 446 24.68 2.45 -1.55
C ARG A 446 23.21 2.37 -1.99
N ALA A 447 22.74 3.40 -2.69
CA ALA A 447 21.41 3.41 -3.27
C ALA A 447 21.18 2.18 -4.17
N GLU A 448 20.02 1.56 -4.00
CA GLU A 448 19.54 0.51 -4.89
C GLU A 448 19.20 1.12 -6.25
N GLN A 449 19.35 0.33 -7.32
CA GLN A 449 19.12 0.80 -8.68
C GLN A 449 18.21 -0.15 -9.44
N ALA A 450 17.30 0.39 -10.25
CA ALA A 450 16.54 -0.36 -11.24
C ALA A 450 16.66 0.25 -12.63
N GLY A 451 16.76 -0.61 -13.65
CA GLY A 451 16.63 -0.23 -15.05
C GLY A 451 15.30 -0.73 -15.61
N HIS A 452 14.47 0.16 -16.18
CA HIS A 452 13.19 -0.23 -16.76
C HIS A 452 13.23 -0.16 -18.28
N TYR A 453 12.70 -1.17 -18.95
CA TYR A 453 12.47 -1.27 -20.38
C TYR A 453 11.02 -1.71 -20.61
N ILE A 454 10.19 -0.84 -21.15
CA ILE A 454 8.76 -1.07 -21.31
C ILE A 454 8.33 -0.78 -22.74
N LEU A 455 7.52 -1.68 -23.30
CA LEU A 455 6.84 -1.49 -24.58
C LEU A 455 5.35 -1.79 -24.37
N GLY A 456 4.51 -0.89 -24.84
CA GLY A 456 3.06 -0.98 -24.63
C GLY A 456 2.26 -0.67 -25.90
N VAL A 457 1.11 -1.30 -25.99
CA VAL A 457 0.08 -1.05 -26.99
C VAL A 457 -1.22 -0.77 -26.28
N GLU A 458 -1.86 0.35 -26.61
CA GLU A 458 -3.18 0.71 -26.15
C GLU A 458 -4.12 0.80 -27.36
N TYR A 459 -5.20 0.07 -27.33
CA TYR A 459 -6.16 -0.01 -28.43
C TYR A 459 -7.58 0.18 -27.93
N THR A 460 -8.30 1.12 -28.58
CA THR A 460 -9.71 1.42 -28.30
C THR A 460 -10.54 1.06 -29.53
N PRO A 461 -10.90 -0.22 -29.73
CA PRO A 461 -11.59 -0.68 -30.94
C PRO A 461 -12.94 0.00 -31.17
N ILE A 462 -13.65 0.27 -30.08
CA ILE A 462 -14.91 1.03 -30.03
C ILE A 462 -14.85 2.01 -28.87
N ASP A 463 -15.67 3.04 -28.91
CA ASP A 463 -15.82 3.95 -27.78
C ASP A 463 -16.17 3.16 -26.52
N ASN A 464 -15.60 3.54 -25.38
CA ASN A 464 -15.80 2.90 -24.08
C ASN A 464 -15.23 1.47 -23.91
N PHE A 465 -14.42 0.96 -24.83
CA PHE A 465 -13.69 -0.30 -24.66
C PHE A 465 -12.19 -0.07 -24.89
N LEU A 466 -11.41 -0.26 -23.85
CA LEU A 466 -9.95 -0.12 -23.86
C LEU A 466 -9.28 -1.47 -23.66
N VAL A 467 -8.29 -1.75 -24.46
CA VAL A 467 -7.35 -2.88 -24.30
C VAL A 467 -5.95 -2.31 -24.24
N ARG A 468 -5.20 -2.65 -23.19
CA ARG A 468 -3.78 -2.31 -23.05
C ARG A 468 -2.97 -3.58 -22.82
N VAL A 469 -1.87 -3.69 -23.54
CA VAL A 469 -0.88 -4.77 -23.41
C VAL A 469 0.48 -4.12 -23.24
N GLU A 470 1.21 -4.50 -22.18
CA GLU A 470 2.57 -4.02 -21.91
C GLU A 470 3.50 -5.20 -21.67
N GLY A 471 4.63 -5.21 -22.39
CA GLY A 471 5.77 -6.05 -22.08
C GLY A 471 6.80 -5.24 -21.31
N TYR A 472 7.42 -5.83 -20.31
CA TYR A 472 8.43 -5.18 -19.48
C TYR A 472 9.64 -6.09 -19.23
N TYR A 473 10.80 -5.43 -19.06
CA TYR A 473 12.02 -6.02 -18.53
C TYR A 473 12.65 -5.02 -17.55
N ASN A 474 12.76 -5.41 -16.29
CA ASN A 474 13.36 -4.59 -15.24
C ASN A 474 14.61 -5.30 -14.71
N THR A 475 15.70 -4.54 -14.53
CA THR A 475 16.91 -5.01 -13.85
C THR A 475 16.99 -4.36 -12.47
N PHE A 476 17.61 -5.04 -11.53
CA PHE A 476 17.85 -4.55 -10.17
C PHE A 476 19.30 -4.78 -9.78
N ASP A 477 19.95 -3.76 -9.22
CA ASP A 477 21.34 -3.79 -8.79
C ASP A 477 21.50 -3.16 -7.40
N ASN A 478 22.55 -3.51 -6.69
CA ASN A 478 22.84 -3.04 -5.32
C ASN A 478 21.71 -3.33 -4.32
N LEU A 479 21.04 -4.46 -4.47
CA LEU A 479 19.89 -4.79 -3.64
C LEU A 479 20.29 -4.92 -2.15
N VAL A 480 19.50 -4.35 -1.26
CA VAL A 480 19.63 -4.53 0.18
C VAL A 480 18.87 -5.79 0.58
N GLY A 481 19.56 -6.72 1.26
CA GLY A 481 18.93 -7.94 1.69
C GLY A 481 17.82 -7.68 2.71
N ARG A 482 16.60 -8.04 2.34
CA ARG A 482 15.38 -7.85 3.16
C ARG A 482 14.70 -9.19 3.45
N LEU A 483 15.42 -10.28 3.31
CA LEU A 483 14.89 -11.62 3.54
C LEU A 483 14.69 -11.82 5.05
N ARG A 484 13.48 -11.53 5.49
CA ARG A 484 12.96 -11.93 6.80
C ARG A 484 11.96 -13.06 6.59
N GLU A 485 12.39 -14.28 6.81
CA GLU A 485 11.44 -15.34 7.05
C GLU A 485 10.86 -15.15 8.46
N PHE A 486 9.55 -15.16 8.57
CA PHE A 486 8.83 -15.05 9.83
C PHE A 486 9.26 -16.17 10.78
N GLY A 487 9.84 -15.77 11.91
CA GLY A 487 10.28 -16.68 12.96
C GLY A 487 11.71 -16.38 13.36
N ARG A 488 11.88 -15.78 14.54
CA ARG A 488 13.12 -15.26 15.12
C ARG A 488 14.31 -16.23 15.23
N GLN A 489 14.21 -17.42 14.71
CA GLN A 489 15.18 -18.47 15.05
C GLN A 489 16.15 -18.89 13.95
N ASN A 490 16.11 -18.37 12.77
CA ASN A 490 17.16 -18.54 11.75
C ASN A 490 16.94 -17.50 10.64
N GLN A 491 17.37 -16.28 10.87
CA GLN A 491 17.45 -15.29 9.82
C GLN A 491 18.60 -15.65 8.91
N ILE A 492 18.29 -16.08 7.71
CA ILE A 492 19.32 -16.32 6.69
C ILE A 492 19.50 -15.00 5.96
N PHE A 493 20.55 -14.25 6.37
CA PHE A 493 20.97 -13.08 5.63
C PHE A 493 21.49 -13.48 4.28
N ASN A 494 20.86 -12.98 3.26
CA ASN A 494 21.35 -13.11 1.92
C ASN A 494 21.00 -11.86 1.15
N SER A 495 21.93 -10.90 1.12
CA SER A 495 21.81 -9.74 0.24
C SER A 495 21.91 -10.21 -1.19
N PRO A 496 20.86 -10.07 -2.01
CA PRO A 496 20.99 -10.33 -3.43
C PRO A 496 21.96 -9.33 -4.05
N GLU A 497 22.81 -9.81 -4.95
CA GLU A 497 23.76 -8.97 -5.68
C GLU A 497 23.02 -8.18 -6.75
N SER A 498 22.12 -8.86 -7.46
CA SER A 498 21.32 -8.31 -8.55
C SER A 498 20.05 -9.13 -8.77
N GLY A 499 19.14 -8.61 -9.59
CA GLY A 499 17.93 -9.31 -9.98
C GLY A 499 17.38 -8.84 -11.31
N ASP A 500 16.42 -9.57 -11.83
CA ASP A 500 15.64 -9.18 -13.00
C ASP A 500 14.17 -9.58 -12.86
N ALA A 501 13.30 -8.79 -13.47
CA ALA A 501 11.88 -9.12 -13.62
C ALA A 501 11.42 -8.83 -15.03
N ARG A 502 10.69 -9.78 -15.63
CA ARG A 502 10.17 -9.65 -17.00
C ARG A 502 8.78 -10.23 -17.10
N GLY A 503 7.97 -9.66 -17.96
CA GLY A 503 6.60 -10.13 -18.09
C GLY A 503 5.77 -9.38 -19.11
N ILE A 504 4.49 -9.75 -19.12
CA ILE A 504 3.45 -9.14 -19.96
C ILE A 504 2.24 -8.89 -19.08
N ASP A 505 1.75 -7.65 -19.11
CA ASP A 505 0.52 -7.21 -18.46
C ASP A 505 -0.55 -6.93 -19.52
N VAL A 506 -1.76 -7.43 -19.31
CA VAL A 506 -2.94 -7.15 -20.13
C VAL A 506 -4.00 -6.53 -19.24
N PHE A 507 -4.51 -5.38 -19.64
CA PHE A 507 -5.62 -4.71 -18.97
C PHE A 507 -6.72 -4.41 -19.98
N MET A 508 -7.96 -4.77 -19.64
CA MET A 508 -9.14 -4.48 -20.44
C MET A 508 -10.20 -3.83 -19.57
N THR A 509 -10.85 -2.82 -20.08
CA THR A 509 -12.03 -2.21 -19.43
C THR A 509 -13.07 -1.85 -20.47
N HIS A 510 -14.33 -2.16 -20.17
CA HIS A 510 -15.45 -1.86 -21.03
C HIS A 510 -16.62 -1.29 -20.24
N VAL A 511 -17.01 -0.09 -20.60
CA VAL A 511 -18.25 0.54 -20.14
C VAL A 511 -19.35 0.13 -21.12
N VAL A 512 -19.99 -1.00 -20.85
CA VAL A 512 -21.04 -1.56 -21.72
C VAL A 512 -22.25 -0.62 -21.80
N SER A 513 -22.56 0.02 -20.70
CA SER A 513 -23.63 1.03 -20.60
C SER A 513 -23.37 1.94 -19.39
N ASN A 514 -24.21 2.95 -19.22
CA ASN A 514 -24.18 3.81 -18.02
C ASN A 514 -24.40 3.03 -16.71
N ARG A 515 -24.75 1.76 -16.78
CA ARG A 515 -25.05 0.92 -15.61
C ARG A 515 -24.09 -0.26 -15.41
N LEU A 516 -23.36 -0.66 -16.45
CA LEU A 516 -22.51 -1.85 -16.40
C LEU A 516 -21.12 -1.54 -16.92
N THR A 517 -20.13 -1.76 -16.05
CA THR A 517 -18.70 -1.73 -16.38
C THR A 517 -18.07 -3.04 -15.94
N TRP A 518 -17.17 -3.59 -16.73
CA TRP A 518 -16.31 -4.68 -16.32
C TRP A 518 -14.85 -4.39 -16.65
N THR A 519 -13.97 -4.95 -15.85
CA THR A 519 -12.53 -4.88 -16.04
C THR A 519 -11.91 -6.27 -15.96
N LEU A 520 -10.83 -6.48 -16.69
CA LEU A 520 -10.02 -7.68 -16.68
C LEU A 520 -8.56 -7.27 -16.63
N GLY A 521 -7.84 -7.80 -15.66
CA GLY A 521 -6.39 -7.72 -15.54
C GLY A 521 -5.79 -9.11 -15.63
N TYR A 522 -4.76 -9.28 -16.45
CA TYR A 522 -3.92 -10.47 -16.48
C TYR A 522 -2.46 -10.07 -16.48
N ALA A 523 -1.65 -10.72 -15.68
CA ALA A 523 -0.21 -10.57 -15.69
C ALA A 523 0.48 -11.93 -15.74
N PHE A 524 1.47 -12.02 -16.61
CA PHE A 524 2.48 -13.07 -16.62
C PHE A 524 3.81 -12.46 -16.24
N GLY A 525 4.47 -12.97 -15.20
CA GLY A 525 5.72 -12.43 -14.70
C GLY A 525 6.72 -13.50 -14.25
N ILE A 526 7.99 -13.19 -14.40
CA ILE A 526 9.12 -13.95 -13.87
C ILE A 526 10.03 -12.96 -13.18
N ALA A 527 10.27 -13.14 -11.87
CA ALA A 527 11.19 -12.35 -11.08
C ALA A 527 12.25 -13.25 -10.45
N GLU A 528 13.52 -12.97 -10.73
CA GLU A 528 14.66 -13.77 -10.30
C GLU A 528 15.74 -12.86 -9.70
N GLU A 529 16.58 -13.42 -8.84
CA GLU A 529 17.71 -12.73 -8.22
C GLU A 529 18.92 -13.63 -8.14
N ILE A 530 20.08 -13.04 -8.05
CA ILE A 530 21.36 -13.73 -7.84
C ILE A 530 21.83 -13.38 -6.44
N ALA A 531 22.09 -14.41 -5.65
CA ALA A 531 22.63 -14.27 -4.32
C ALA A 531 23.62 -15.41 -4.05
N ASN A 532 24.84 -15.07 -3.63
CA ASN A 532 25.96 -16.01 -3.49
C ASN A 532 26.18 -16.84 -4.77
N GLU A 533 26.20 -16.16 -5.92
CA GLU A 533 26.37 -16.77 -7.25
C GLU A 533 25.26 -17.75 -7.67
N LYS A 534 24.21 -17.90 -6.85
CA LYS A 534 23.08 -18.78 -7.15
C LYS A 534 21.87 -17.97 -7.60
N LYS A 535 21.27 -18.40 -8.71
CA LYS A 535 20.03 -17.84 -9.22
C LYS A 535 18.83 -18.48 -8.51
N ARG A 536 17.89 -17.65 -8.04
CA ARG A 536 16.67 -18.09 -7.39
C ARG A 536 15.51 -17.15 -7.73
N PHE A 537 14.26 -17.55 -7.45
CA PHE A 537 13.11 -16.68 -7.59
C PHE A 537 13.06 -15.64 -6.47
N ARG A 538 12.61 -14.41 -6.81
CA ARG A 538 12.31 -13.39 -5.81
C ARG A 538 11.04 -13.73 -5.05
N GLN A 539 10.89 -13.22 -3.83
CA GLN A 539 9.77 -13.51 -2.93
C GLN A 539 8.40 -13.27 -3.57
N HIS A 540 8.25 -12.21 -4.36
CA HIS A 540 6.98 -11.84 -5.00
C HIS A 540 6.86 -12.29 -6.47
N ASP A 541 7.56 -13.36 -6.87
CA ASP A 541 7.44 -13.97 -8.18
C ASP A 541 6.09 -14.69 -8.33
N ARG A 542 5.09 -14.02 -8.90
CA ARG A 542 3.79 -14.60 -9.30
C ARG A 542 3.80 -14.85 -10.80
N ARG A 543 3.78 -16.14 -11.21
CA ARG A 543 3.83 -16.50 -12.63
C ARG A 543 2.61 -16.02 -13.39
N HIS A 544 1.43 -16.20 -12.83
CA HIS A 544 0.18 -15.79 -13.41
C HIS A 544 -0.67 -15.12 -12.35
N SER A 545 -1.16 -13.94 -12.66
CA SER A 545 -2.18 -13.24 -11.87
C SER A 545 -3.35 -12.88 -12.79
N PHE A 546 -4.55 -13.04 -12.30
CA PHE A 546 -5.77 -12.77 -13.02
C PHE A 546 -6.80 -12.11 -12.11
N ALA A 547 -7.40 -11.02 -12.57
CA ALA A 547 -8.45 -10.32 -11.85
C ALA A 547 -9.57 -9.95 -12.83
N VAL A 548 -10.81 -10.30 -12.50
CA VAL A 548 -12.00 -9.87 -13.22
C VAL A 548 -12.92 -9.18 -12.25
N SER A 549 -13.39 -8.00 -12.61
CA SER A 549 -14.38 -7.31 -11.80
C SER A 549 -15.51 -6.73 -12.64
N SER A 550 -16.68 -6.60 -12.03
CA SER A 550 -17.88 -6.06 -12.65
C SER A 550 -18.63 -5.16 -11.68
N SER A 551 -18.98 -3.97 -12.12
CA SER A 551 -19.82 -3.01 -11.41
C SER A 551 -21.13 -2.83 -12.15
N TYR A 552 -22.26 -3.12 -11.50
CA TYR A 552 -23.59 -3.07 -12.09
C TYR A 552 -24.56 -2.24 -11.25
N GLN A 553 -25.07 -1.14 -11.82
CA GLN A 553 -26.13 -0.35 -11.23
C GLN A 553 -27.48 -0.91 -11.68
N PHE A 554 -28.06 -1.84 -10.92
CA PHE A 554 -29.34 -2.47 -11.31
C PHE A 554 -30.57 -1.62 -10.98
N ALA A 555 -30.44 -0.62 -10.10
CA ALA A 555 -31.44 0.42 -9.83
C ALA A 555 -30.75 1.77 -9.56
N PRO A 556 -31.47 2.92 -9.62
CA PRO A 556 -30.83 4.23 -9.44
C PRO A 556 -30.03 4.41 -8.16
N THR A 557 -30.41 3.73 -7.10
CA THR A 557 -29.77 3.81 -5.77
C THR A 557 -29.00 2.56 -5.36
N TRP A 558 -28.97 1.53 -6.22
CA TRP A 558 -28.37 0.24 -5.89
C TRP A 558 -27.24 -0.11 -6.84
N HIS A 559 -26.13 -0.50 -6.28
CA HIS A 559 -24.95 -0.98 -6.98
C HIS A 559 -24.56 -2.37 -6.52
N LEU A 560 -24.23 -3.23 -7.46
CA LEU A 560 -23.64 -4.54 -7.25
C LEU A 560 -22.21 -4.52 -7.78
N TYR A 561 -21.28 -5.07 -7.01
CA TYR A 561 -19.92 -5.29 -7.43
C TYR A 561 -19.51 -6.75 -7.18
N LEU A 562 -18.85 -7.34 -8.17
CA LEU A 562 -18.26 -8.67 -8.12
C LEU A 562 -16.79 -8.55 -8.51
N SER A 563 -15.92 -9.24 -7.80
CA SER A 563 -14.49 -9.32 -8.14
C SER A 563 -13.99 -10.73 -7.90
N TRP A 564 -13.44 -11.35 -8.95
CA TRP A 564 -12.76 -12.62 -8.81
C TRP A 564 -11.27 -12.43 -9.08
N ARG A 565 -10.44 -12.99 -8.20
CA ARG A 565 -8.99 -12.91 -8.24
C ARG A 565 -8.40 -14.31 -8.22
N PHE A 566 -7.33 -14.49 -8.97
CA PHE A 566 -6.52 -15.70 -9.00
C PHE A 566 -5.05 -15.32 -9.15
N HIS A 567 -4.17 -16.02 -8.46
CA HIS A 567 -2.74 -16.02 -8.79
C HIS A 567 -2.08 -17.35 -8.42
N THR A 568 -1.00 -17.67 -9.15
CA THR A 568 -0.13 -18.78 -8.80
C THR A 568 0.60 -18.49 -7.50
N GLY A 569 0.95 -19.52 -6.75
CA GLY A 569 1.65 -19.38 -5.48
C GLY A 569 3.00 -18.67 -5.59
N GLU A 570 3.32 -17.84 -4.61
CA GLU A 570 4.62 -17.19 -4.43
C GLU A 570 5.69 -18.23 -4.04
N PRO A 571 6.97 -17.96 -4.35
CA PRO A 571 8.07 -18.78 -3.87
C PRO A 571 8.13 -18.79 -2.34
N ARG A 572 8.48 -19.93 -1.79
CA ARG A 572 8.73 -20.11 -0.36
C ARG A 572 9.95 -20.98 -0.11
N THR A 573 10.57 -20.79 1.03
CA THR A 573 11.60 -21.69 1.55
C THR A 573 10.91 -22.85 2.27
N PRO A 574 11.18 -24.11 1.88
CA PRO A 574 10.57 -25.24 2.56
C PRO A 574 11.00 -25.32 4.02
N LEU A 575 10.03 -25.51 4.91
CA LEU A 575 10.28 -25.91 6.28
C LEU A 575 10.39 -27.44 6.35
N VAL A 576 11.40 -27.91 7.08
CA VAL A 576 11.61 -29.33 7.39
C VAL A 576 11.83 -29.43 8.90
N HIS A 577 11.32 -30.47 9.52
CA HIS A 577 11.59 -30.73 10.92
C HIS A 577 12.23 -32.09 11.12
N ARG A 578 13.04 -32.20 12.19
CA ARG A 578 13.63 -33.45 12.66
C ARG A 578 13.31 -33.61 14.13
N GLU A 579 12.72 -34.74 14.48
CA GLU A 579 12.52 -35.13 15.86
C GLU A 579 13.79 -35.78 16.40
N ILE A 580 14.33 -35.25 17.49
CA ILE A 580 15.47 -35.80 18.23
C ILE A 580 14.94 -36.28 19.56
N ARG A 581 15.00 -37.59 19.78
CA ARG A 581 14.65 -38.18 21.07
C ARG A 581 15.89 -38.20 21.96
N LEU A 582 15.79 -37.56 23.11
CA LEU A 582 16.83 -37.53 24.11
C LEU A 582 16.82 -38.80 24.96
N PRO A 583 17.93 -39.13 25.67
CA PRO A 583 18.01 -40.31 26.50
C PRO A 583 16.97 -40.39 27.63
N ASP A 584 16.43 -39.26 28.07
CA ASP A 584 15.37 -39.18 29.08
C ASP A 584 13.95 -39.38 28.51
N GLY A 585 13.86 -39.66 27.21
CA GLY A 585 12.61 -39.87 26.49
C GLY A 585 11.92 -38.58 25.98
N SER A 586 12.44 -37.40 26.31
CA SER A 586 11.93 -36.14 25.78
C SER A 586 12.21 -35.98 24.30
N ILE A 587 11.33 -35.23 23.60
CA ILE A 587 11.47 -34.95 22.18
C ILE A 587 11.88 -33.49 22.03
N VAL A 588 12.96 -33.26 21.27
CA VAL A 588 13.38 -31.94 20.81
C VAL A 588 13.09 -31.84 19.33
N CYS A 589 12.39 -30.79 18.96
CA CYS A 589 12.07 -30.49 17.58
C CYS A 589 13.14 -29.58 16.98
N ASP A 590 13.92 -30.09 16.06
CA ASP A 590 14.90 -29.33 15.29
C ASP A 590 14.27 -28.86 13.98
N ARG A 591 14.10 -27.54 13.84
CA ARG A 591 13.55 -26.91 12.65
C ARG A 591 14.66 -26.59 11.67
N GLN A 592 14.52 -27.04 10.44
CA GLN A 592 15.46 -26.79 9.36
C GLN A 592 14.78 -26.12 8.17
N PHE A 593 15.54 -25.33 7.43
CA PHE A 593 15.09 -24.72 6.19
C PHE A 593 15.73 -25.42 5.00
N GLY A 594 14.96 -25.65 3.95
CA GLY A 594 15.47 -26.08 2.67
C GLY A 594 16.14 -24.93 1.90
N ASP A 595 16.38 -25.14 0.61
CA ASP A 595 16.95 -24.10 -0.25
C ASP A 595 15.96 -22.92 -0.34
N ILE A 596 16.50 -21.69 -0.28
CA ILE A 596 15.71 -20.46 -0.29
C ILE A 596 14.87 -20.39 -1.57
N HIS A 597 13.56 -20.15 -1.40
CA HIS A 597 12.57 -20.00 -2.49
C HIS A 597 12.49 -21.20 -3.45
N SER A 598 12.86 -22.41 -3.00
CA SER A 598 12.89 -23.62 -3.83
C SER A 598 11.51 -24.28 -4.02
N ALA A 599 10.52 -23.91 -3.22
CA ALA A 599 9.13 -24.37 -3.33
C ALA A 599 8.17 -23.21 -3.61
N ARG A 600 6.92 -23.53 -3.85
CA ARG A 600 5.86 -22.52 -4.04
C ARG A 600 4.69 -22.76 -3.09
N MET A 601 4.03 -21.68 -2.72
CA MET A 601 2.73 -21.74 -2.07
C MET A 601 1.68 -22.31 -3.04
N PRO A 602 0.58 -22.86 -2.54
CA PRO A 602 -0.58 -23.18 -3.37
C PRO A 602 -1.11 -21.95 -4.11
N ALA A 603 -1.87 -22.17 -5.19
CA ALA A 603 -2.53 -21.09 -5.88
C ALA A 603 -3.62 -20.47 -5.01
N TYR A 604 -3.71 -19.15 -5.08
CA TYR A 604 -4.73 -18.35 -4.42
C TYR A 604 -5.89 -18.06 -5.36
N HIS A 605 -7.13 -18.12 -4.87
CA HIS A 605 -8.27 -17.52 -5.57
C HIS A 605 -9.38 -17.09 -4.59
N SER A 606 -10.09 -16.01 -4.94
CA SER A 606 -11.16 -15.45 -4.13
C SER A 606 -12.23 -14.83 -5.03
N LEU A 607 -13.49 -15.01 -4.66
CA LEU A 607 -14.61 -14.25 -5.21
C LEU A 607 -15.17 -13.34 -4.13
N ASP A 608 -15.18 -12.05 -4.40
CA ASP A 608 -15.65 -11.01 -3.50
C ASP A 608 -16.92 -10.37 -4.07
N PHE A 609 -17.87 -10.11 -3.21
CA PHE A 609 -19.18 -9.55 -3.53
C PHE A 609 -19.41 -8.28 -2.68
N ARG A 610 -19.98 -7.24 -3.27
CA ARG A 610 -20.46 -6.07 -2.54
C ARG A 610 -21.76 -5.53 -3.15
N ILE A 611 -22.74 -5.24 -2.31
CA ILE A 611 -23.94 -4.52 -2.65
C ILE A 611 -24.00 -3.22 -1.86
N THR A 612 -24.26 -2.12 -2.53
CA THR A 612 -24.33 -0.78 -1.91
C THR A 612 -25.67 -0.13 -2.23
N LYS A 613 -26.29 0.47 -1.22
CA LYS A 613 -27.49 1.30 -1.40
C LYS A 613 -27.21 2.73 -0.94
N ARG A 614 -27.55 3.71 -1.76
CA ARG A 614 -27.55 5.13 -1.42
C ARG A 614 -28.99 5.62 -1.33
N SER A 615 -29.33 6.30 -0.25
CA SER A 615 -30.68 6.82 0.01
C SER A 615 -30.53 8.31 0.28
N PRO A 616 -30.71 9.18 -0.74
CA PRO A 616 -30.68 10.61 -0.54
C PRO A 616 -31.96 11.10 0.11
N TYR A 617 -31.85 11.89 1.17
CA TYR A 617 -32.90 12.60 1.82
C TYR A 617 -32.71 14.12 1.65
N ARG A 618 -33.71 14.92 1.95
CA ARG A 618 -33.68 16.37 1.70
C ARG A 618 -32.43 17.09 2.27
N ARG A 619 -31.91 16.66 3.42
CA ARG A 619 -30.81 17.34 4.13
C ARG A 619 -29.61 16.45 4.40
N TRP A 620 -29.70 15.17 4.14
CA TRP A 620 -28.66 14.19 4.41
C TRP A 620 -28.77 13.01 3.47
N GLU A 621 -27.72 12.24 3.34
CA GLU A 621 -27.68 11.00 2.56
C GLU A 621 -27.28 9.84 3.49
N LEU A 622 -27.99 8.73 3.39
CA LEU A 622 -27.61 7.46 4.00
C LEU A 622 -27.05 6.55 2.91
N SER A 623 -25.83 6.12 3.08
CA SER A 623 -25.23 5.04 2.30
C SER A 623 -24.94 3.85 3.21
N TRP A 624 -25.27 2.65 2.75
CA TRP A 624 -24.83 1.44 3.40
C TRP A 624 -24.41 0.41 2.39
N TYR A 625 -23.52 -0.47 2.80
CA TYR A 625 -23.12 -1.60 2.00
C TYR A 625 -23.11 -2.89 2.81
N PHE A 626 -23.34 -3.99 2.12
CA PHE A 626 -23.05 -5.33 2.60
C PHE A 626 -22.09 -5.99 1.62
N GLN A 627 -21.02 -6.58 2.13
CA GLN A 627 -20.03 -7.29 1.30
C GLN A 627 -19.66 -8.62 1.92
N ILE A 628 -19.24 -9.55 1.08
CA ILE A 628 -18.68 -10.83 1.48
C ILE A 628 -17.36 -10.99 0.73
N LEU A 629 -16.27 -11.09 1.48
CA LEU A 629 -14.98 -11.46 0.94
C LEU A 629 -14.84 -12.98 0.99
N ASN A 630 -14.18 -13.56 -0.02
CA ASN A 630 -14.01 -15.00 -0.16
C ASN A 630 -15.36 -15.76 -0.10
N LEU A 631 -16.29 -15.40 -0.99
CA LEU A 631 -17.70 -15.84 -0.98
C LEU A 631 -17.88 -17.36 -0.94
N TYR A 632 -17.00 -18.13 -1.56
CA TYR A 632 -17.06 -19.59 -1.56
C TYR A 632 -16.11 -20.24 -0.54
N ASN A 633 -15.58 -19.47 0.42
CA ASN A 633 -14.78 -19.94 1.55
C ASN A 633 -13.57 -20.79 1.15
N GLN A 634 -12.82 -20.35 0.13
CA GLN A 634 -11.58 -21.02 -0.27
C GLN A 634 -10.56 -20.97 0.87
N ALA A 635 -9.97 -22.09 1.22
CA ALA A 635 -8.85 -22.15 2.14
C ALA A 635 -7.56 -21.75 1.41
N ASN A 636 -7.35 -20.43 1.26
CA ASN A 636 -6.10 -19.88 0.78
C ASN A 636 -5.07 -19.89 1.90
N LEU A 637 -3.80 -20.16 1.61
CA LEU A 637 -2.75 -20.23 2.61
C LEU A 637 -1.93 -18.94 2.64
N ASP A 638 -1.60 -18.48 3.84
CA ASP A 638 -0.65 -17.38 4.08
C ASP A 638 0.78 -17.93 4.16
N GLN A 639 0.98 -18.93 5.03
CA GLN A 639 2.29 -19.52 5.27
C GLN A 639 2.20 -20.94 5.85
N TYR A 640 3.35 -21.56 6.00
CA TYR A 640 3.54 -22.78 6.76
C TYR A 640 4.26 -22.45 8.07
N ALA A 641 3.64 -22.80 9.19
CA ALA A 641 4.20 -22.59 10.52
C ALA A 641 4.77 -23.90 11.10
N PHE A 642 5.85 -23.77 11.85
CA PHE A 642 6.38 -24.87 12.63
C PHE A 642 5.71 -24.87 14.00
N SER A 643 5.15 -26.02 14.43
CA SER A 643 4.56 -26.21 15.74
C SER A 643 5.16 -27.41 16.49
N GLN A 644 5.17 -27.32 17.81
CA GLN A 644 5.46 -28.45 18.69
C GLN A 644 4.13 -29.03 19.16
N LEU A 645 3.92 -30.30 18.86
CA LEU A 645 2.77 -31.03 19.38
C LEU A 645 3.01 -31.32 20.86
N ARG A 646 2.11 -30.88 21.73
CA ARG A 646 2.21 -31.08 23.19
C ARG A 646 1.08 -31.95 23.70
N ASP A 647 1.38 -32.76 24.70
CA ASP A 647 0.37 -33.52 25.44
C ASP A 647 -0.45 -32.57 26.32
N GLU A 648 -1.78 -32.60 26.19
CA GLU A 648 -2.70 -31.66 26.89
C GLU A 648 -2.62 -31.74 28.43
N LYS A 649 -2.13 -32.84 28.99
CA LYS A 649 -2.12 -33.06 30.46
C LYS A 649 -0.75 -32.77 31.06
N THR A 650 0.31 -33.07 30.35
CA THR A 650 1.67 -33.00 30.89
C THR A 650 2.49 -31.86 30.30
N ASP A 651 1.96 -31.14 29.29
CA ASP A 651 2.64 -30.12 28.50
C ASP A 651 3.96 -30.60 27.85
N ALA A 652 4.19 -31.91 27.87
CA ALA A 652 5.40 -32.51 27.27
C ALA A 652 5.30 -32.45 25.75
N VAL A 653 6.43 -32.17 25.09
CA VAL A 653 6.50 -32.25 23.63
C VAL A 653 6.42 -33.70 23.20
N ILE A 654 5.41 -34.05 22.43
CA ILE A 654 5.14 -35.40 21.93
C ILE A 654 5.45 -35.57 20.44
N GLY A 655 5.72 -34.49 19.74
CA GLY A 655 6.08 -34.49 18.32
C GLY A 655 6.26 -33.11 17.75
N CYS A 656 6.57 -33.06 16.47
CA CYS A 656 6.71 -31.80 15.69
C CYS A 656 5.79 -31.84 14.48
N ALA A 657 5.25 -30.71 14.10
CA ALA A 657 4.40 -30.56 12.91
C ALA A 657 4.75 -29.30 12.11
N ILE A 658 4.39 -29.34 10.83
CA ILE A 658 4.29 -28.16 9.98
C ILE A 658 2.83 -27.94 9.72
N GLU A 659 2.31 -26.84 10.19
CA GLU A 659 0.89 -26.48 10.08
C GLU A 659 0.67 -25.48 8.95
N GLU A 660 -0.47 -25.58 8.31
CA GLU A 660 -0.92 -24.65 7.29
C GLU A 660 -1.67 -23.49 7.96
N GLU A 661 -1.16 -22.28 7.81
CA GLU A 661 -1.85 -21.07 8.31
C GLU A 661 -2.70 -20.48 7.17
N PRO A 662 -4.04 -20.50 7.32
CA PRO A 662 -4.92 -19.98 6.29
C PRO A 662 -4.97 -18.45 6.32
N LEU A 663 -5.19 -17.86 5.14
CA LEU A 663 -5.65 -16.49 4.95
C LEU A 663 -7.11 -16.34 5.43
N LEU A 664 -7.70 -15.18 5.15
CA LEU A 664 -9.05 -14.88 5.57
C LEU A 664 -10.08 -15.89 5.03
N PRO A 665 -10.90 -16.50 5.90
CA PRO A 665 -12.05 -17.31 5.50
C PRO A 665 -13.13 -16.43 4.84
N ILE A 666 -14.29 -16.97 4.60
CA ILE A 666 -15.47 -16.16 4.24
C ILE A 666 -15.70 -15.08 5.27
N LEU A 667 -15.70 -13.81 4.85
CA LEU A 667 -15.80 -12.65 5.74
C LEU A 667 -16.95 -11.74 5.29
N PRO A 668 -18.15 -11.89 5.87
CA PRO A 668 -19.24 -10.93 5.67
C PRO A 668 -18.96 -9.65 6.47
N THR A 669 -19.17 -8.51 5.83
CA THR A 669 -19.02 -7.20 6.48
C THR A 669 -20.13 -6.24 6.10
N LEU A 670 -20.40 -5.28 6.96
CA LEU A 670 -21.38 -4.24 6.77
C LEU A 670 -20.73 -2.87 7.04
N GLY A 671 -21.13 -1.86 6.29
CA GLY A 671 -20.77 -0.49 6.60
C GLY A 671 -21.90 0.48 6.33
N VAL A 672 -21.93 1.55 7.11
CA VAL A 672 -22.92 2.61 7.03
C VAL A 672 -22.22 3.96 7.04
N THR A 673 -22.69 4.87 6.20
CA THR A 673 -22.18 6.24 6.12
C THR A 673 -23.36 7.22 6.06
N VAL A 674 -23.29 8.27 6.87
CA VAL A 674 -24.28 9.36 6.89
C VAL A 674 -23.58 10.66 6.54
N THR A 675 -24.06 11.35 5.52
CA THR A 675 -23.51 12.64 5.04
C THR A 675 -24.56 13.74 5.18
N PHE A 676 -24.19 14.89 5.79
CA PHE A 676 -25.03 16.08 6.03
C PHE A 676 -24.62 17.27 5.18
#